data_8e744df3ebfa84f1b313fd5cedb944ec
#
_entry.id   8e744df3ebfa84f1b313fd5cedb944ec
#
_cell.length_a   1.000
_cell.length_b   1.000
_cell.length_c   1.000
_cell.angle_alpha   90.00
_cell.angle_beta   90.00
_cell.angle_gamma   90.00
#
_symmetry.space_group_name_H-M   'P 1'
#
loop_
_entity.id
_entity.type
_entity.pdbx_description
1 polymer ?
#
loop_
_entity_poly.entity_id
_entity_poly.type
_entity_poly.pdbx_seq_one_letter_code
_entity_poly.pdbx_strand_id
1 'polypeptide(L)'
;MAMLSEKNNVSDVMFQRLARNNVKKNMRHYLIYFITLLFSVSMLYTFNSIGAQFSMLNMSDRGSYLAFSSGMMASVSVFISLILGFLVVYANKFLMRRRKKELGIYITLGMRQKDISRLLVKETVIIGGLSLIWGILLGIFLSQGLSLITIKFLQIEGAQYRFVISPLAVVECLVFYSLIFFFMNWRNKKMLAKHSLVELLYADKKNEEAPDEKLAGKFFMLTASVICMAASSVISVIDGFNMKYISVSVVVLFIGTFLFFRSVAGILLFLLHKKKRLYYKDLNMFSIHQVSSKINSTNKVLSVICLLLFLSFTTISVGLGISVSVSKGLSKMTSADAVIESYRENSGQEISVKDKLEQLGFPLEKLTSSTVEVDLYEQSDISISSFFLPGTPGKEKLLKDRYKNMDQPLYVMKISAFNDLRRQQGLEPINMDGQEFLINCDVSEISKAYEYYAEHGEAPIEINGHSLSLMKNGVYQMPYQNVNVLSDMGTLIVPDEAAEGLESFRSLLNCMYTENSEQMEEAFMDAWQELNDTGLRIATKRLIITEITSTSMTLSYIAVYLGIIFLICACAVLALQQTANAIDNTARYETLRRLGAKESSMRKTLRTQILVYFGVPLVLGLLYSVVGIRVMYTELGNVPADVIAQNVLFASVMFILVYGSYFFITYNNTKNILKLDRD
;
A
#
# COMPACT_ATOMS: atom_id res chain seq x y z
N MET A 1 -3.45 -39.67 43.66
CA MET A 1 -3.08 -38.93 42.44
C MET A 1 -3.30 -39.71 41.17
N ALA A 2 -3.00 -40.99 41.07
CA ALA A 2 -3.27 -41.81 39.83
C ALA A 2 -4.71 -41.90 39.39
N MET A 3 -5.68 -42.16 40.31
CA MET A 3 -7.11 -42.20 39.99
C MET A 3 -7.70 -40.87 39.51
N LEU A 4 -7.20 -39.73 39.94
CA LEU A 4 -7.59 -38.42 39.44
C LEU A 4 -7.00 -38.14 38.04
N SER A 5 -5.82 -38.66 37.74
CA SER A 5 -5.15 -38.59 36.42
C SER A 5 -5.89 -39.45 35.39
N GLU A 6 -6.31 -40.68 35.76
CA GLU A 6 -7.09 -41.59 34.89
C GLU A 6 -8.49 -41.05 34.59
N LYS A 7 -9.18 -40.48 35.58
CA LYS A 7 -10.51 -39.87 35.42
C LYS A 7 -10.48 -38.63 34.54
N ASN A 8 -9.40 -37.84 34.58
CA ASN A 8 -9.15 -36.70 33.68
C ASN A 8 -8.85 -37.18 32.25
N ASN A 9 -8.08 -38.25 32.06
CA ASN A 9 -7.78 -38.82 30.74
C ASN A 9 -9.03 -39.40 30.05
N VAL A 10 -9.85 -40.12 30.74
CA VAL A 10 -11.11 -40.67 30.20
C VAL A 10 -12.09 -39.56 29.81
N SER A 11 -12.20 -38.53 30.66
CA SER A 11 -12.98 -37.33 30.35
C SER A 11 -12.48 -36.60 29.11
N ASP A 12 -11.15 -36.46 28.94
CA ASP A 12 -10.55 -35.74 27.80
C ASP A 12 -10.73 -36.52 26.47
N VAL A 13 -10.61 -37.82 26.47
CA VAL A 13 -10.86 -38.68 25.30
C VAL A 13 -12.33 -38.60 24.90
N MET A 14 -13.26 -38.61 25.87
CA MET A 14 -14.68 -38.48 25.61
C MET A 14 -15.02 -37.11 24.97
N PHE A 15 -14.47 -36.02 25.49
CA PHE A 15 -14.65 -34.69 24.89
C PHE A 15 -14.04 -34.57 23.50
N GLN A 16 -12.90 -35.21 23.20
CA GLN A 16 -12.34 -35.26 21.85
C GLN A 16 -13.26 -36.03 20.87
N ARG A 17 -13.79 -37.16 21.30
CA ARG A 17 -14.73 -37.96 20.47
C ARG A 17 -16.02 -37.19 20.20
N LEU A 18 -16.55 -36.51 21.22
CA LEU A 18 -17.72 -35.65 21.10
C LEU A 18 -17.47 -34.47 20.15
N ALA A 19 -16.34 -33.78 20.29
CA ALA A 19 -15.95 -32.69 19.41
C ALA A 19 -15.82 -33.13 17.94
N ARG A 20 -15.17 -34.27 17.68
CA ARG A 20 -15.04 -34.83 16.33
C ARG A 20 -16.38 -35.20 15.71
N ASN A 21 -17.26 -35.80 16.49
CA ASN A 21 -18.60 -36.16 16.04
C ASN A 21 -19.47 -34.92 15.76
N ASN A 22 -19.40 -33.90 16.61
CA ASN A 22 -20.06 -32.62 16.39
C ASN A 22 -19.62 -31.94 15.10
N VAL A 23 -18.31 -31.88 14.87
CA VAL A 23 -17.75 -31.32 13.63
C VAL A 23 -18.25 -32.09 12.42
N LYS A 24 -18.22 -33.42 12.47
CA LYS A 24 -18.68 -34.29 11.36
C LYS A 24 -20.20 -34.15 11.11
N LYS A 25 -21.01 -34.08 12.17
CA LYS A 25 -22.49 -34.00 12.07
C LYS A 25 -22.95 -32.62 11.60
N ASN A 26 -22.24 -31.57 11.96
CA ASN A 26 -22.57 -30.17 11.64
C ASN A 26 -21.67 -29.55 10.57
N MET A 27 -21.11 -30.38 9.68
CA MET A 27 -20.14 -29.96 8.63
C MET A 27 -20.60 -28.72 7.88
N ARG A 28 -21.87 -28.57 7.55
CA ARG A 28 -22.41 -27.43 6.79
C ARG A 28 -22.22 -26.08 7.51
N HIS A 29 -22.28 -26.06 8.84
CA HIS A 29 -22.06 -24.84 9.63
C HIS A 29 -20.58 -24.54 9.82
N TYR A 30 -19.76 -25.57 9.96
CA TYR A 30 -18.31 -25.45 10.09
C TYR A 30 -17.59 -25.16 8.78
N LEU A 31 -18.18 -25.55 7.63
CA LEU A 31 -17.56 -25.37 6.32
C LEU A 31 -17.24 -23.90 6.02
N ILE A 32 -18.17 -22.99 6.31
CA ILE A 32 -17.96 -21.54 6.10
C ILE A 32 -16.80 -21.04 6.96
N TYR A 33 -16.77 -21.46 8.23
CA TYR A 33 -15.70 -21.11 9.16
C TYR A 33 -14.35 -21.70 8.72
N PHE A 34 -14.33 -22.98 8.32
CA PHE A 34 -13.16 -23.67 7.79
C PHE A 34 -12.59 -22.95 6.54
N ILE A 35 -13.43 -22.65 5.56
CA ILE A 35 -13.01 -21.94 4.34
C ILE A 35 -12.43 -20.55 4.68
N THR A 36 -13.02 -19.85 5.64
CA THR A 36 -12.52 -18.55 6.06
C THR A 36 -11.13 -18.63 6.70
N LEU A 37 -10.96 -19.61 7.59
CA LEU A 37 -9.66 -19.85 8.22
C LEU A 37 -8.60 -20.27 7.20
N LEU A 38 -8.94 -21.23 6.34
CA LEU A 38 -8.09 -21.71 5.26
C LEU A 38 -7.64 -20.57 4.37
N PHE A 39 -8.58 -19.72 3.96
CA PHE A 39 -8.31 -18.55 3.13
C PHE A 39 -7.41 -17.53 3.86
N SER A 40 -7.68 -17.25 5.14
CA SER A 40 -6.88 -16.32 5.92
C SER A 40 -5.43 -16.79 6.07
N VAL A 41 -5.21 -18.08 6.36
CA VAL A 41 -3.86 -18.67 6.44
C VAL A 41 -3.17 -18.62 5.08
N SER A 42 -3.89 -18.98 4.03
CA SER A 42 -3.37 -18.96 2.66
C SER A 42 -2.91 -17.57 2.24
N MET A 43 -3.71 -16.52 2.51
CA MET A 43 -3.34 -15.14 2.21
C MET A 43 -2.15 -14.65 3.05
N LEU A 44 -2.11 -15.04 4.32
CA LEU A 44 -1.00 -14.69 5.21
C LEU A 44 0.32 -15.32 4.73
N TYR A 45 0.31 -16.60 4.38
CA TYR A 45 1.47 -17.26 3.80
C TYR A 45 1.89 -16.61 2.49
N THR A 46 0.92 -16.38 1.61
CA THR A 46 1.15 -15.78 0.29
C THR A 46 1.85 -14.44 0.41
N PHE A 47 1.44 -13.59 1.37
CA PHE A 47 2.11 -12.32 1.61
C PHE A 47 3.52 -12.48 2.19
N ASN A 48 3.67 -13.28 3.25
CA ASN A 48 4.96 -13.43 3.93
C ASN A 48 6.01 -14.17 3.08
N SER A 49 5.59 -14.88 2.03
CA SER A 49 6.49 -15.54 1.08
C SER A 49 7.09 -14.60 0.02
N ILE A 50 6.59 -13.35 -0.09
CA ILE A 50 7.03 -12.37 -1.10
C ILE A 50 8.55 -12.18 -1.03
N GLY A 51 9.12 -11.98 0.17
CA GLY A 51 10.56 -11.76 0.34
C GLY A 51 11.43 -12.92 -0.18
N ALA A 52 10.98 -14.17 0.04
CA ALA A 52 11.68 -15.33 -0.48
C ALA A 52 11.57 -15.47 -2.01
N GLN A 53 10.46 -15.05 -2.59
CA GLN A 53 10.26 -15.04 -4.04
C GLN A 53 11.11 -13.95 -4.70
N PHE A 54 11.27 -12.82 -4.00
CA PHE A 54 12.05 -11.68 -4.46
C PHE A 54 13.54 -11.97 -4.53
N SER A 55 14.09 -12.65 -3.50
CA SER A 55 15.50 -13.01 -3.46
C SER A 55 15.94 -13.93 -4.61
N MET A 56 14.99 -14.53 -5.33
CA MET A 56 15.26 -15.40 -6.49
C MET A 56 15.28 -14.69 -7.84
N LEU A 57 14.88 -13.43 -7.88
CA LEU A 57 14.90 -12.65 -9.13
C LEU A 57 16.30 -12.07 -9.43
N ASN A 58 17.37 -12.59 -8.78
CA ASN A 58 18.77 -12.15 -8.92
C ASN A 58 19.01 -10.64 -8.69
N MET A 59 18.09 -9.97 -7.97
CA MET A 59 18.21 -8.55 -7.60
C MET A 59 18.97 -8.36 -6.28
N SER A 60 19.77 -9.36 -5.84
CA SER A 60 20.19 -9.53 -4.45
C SER A 60 21.54 -8.93 -4.06
N ASP A 61 22.23 -8.18 -4.93
CA ASP A 61 23.64 -7.85 -4.65
C ASP A 61 23.91 -6.68 -3.69
N ARG A 62 22.89 -6.10 -3.02
CA ARG A 62 23.15 -5.02 -2.06
C ARG A 62 22.38 -5.14 -0.75
N GLY A 63 23.10 -5.50 0.33
CA GLY A 63 22.56 -5.75 1.66
C GLY A 63 21.77 -4.62 2.32
N SER A 64 21.97 -3.35 1.96
CA SER A 64 21.24 -2.20 2.50
C SER A 64 19.78 -2.15 2.03
N TYR A 65 19.49 -2.52 0.77
CA TYR A 65 18.13 -2.58 0.23
C TYR A 65 17.31 -3.72 0.83
N LEU A 66 17.95 -4.86 1.10
CA LEU A 66 17.29 -5.99 1.77
C LEU A 66 16.87 -5.62 3.19
N ALA A 67 17.64 -4.82 3.92
CA ALA A 67 17.28 -4.37 5.26
C ALA A 67 16.09 -3.41 5.26
N PHE A 68 16.04 -2.44 4.34
CA PHE A 68 14.93 -1.50 4.20
C PHE A 68 13.64 -2.21 3.76
N SER A 69 13.73 -3.06 2.74
CA SER A 69 12.58 -3.83 2.24
C SER A 69 12.05 -4.82 3.28
N SER A 70 12.91 -5.45 4.09
CA SER A 70 12.50 -6.38 5.15
C SER A 70 11.74 -5.68 6.28
N GLY A 71 12.16 -4.50 6.70
CA GLY A 71 11.47 -3.68 7.71
C GLY A 71 10.07 -3.22 7.23
N MET A 72 9.99 -2.78 5.98
CA MET A 72 8.73 -2.39 5.35
C MET A 72 7.78 -3.59 5.23
N MET A 73 8.28 -4.74 4.76
CA MET A 73 7.51 -5.98 4.65
C MET A 73 6.98 -6.47 6.01
N ALA A 74 7.80 -6.41 7.06
CA ALA A 74 7.39 -6.78 8.41
C ALA A 74 6.22 -5.90 8.91
N SER A 75 6.29 -4.58 8.70
CA SER A 75 5.23 -3.66 9.08
C SER A 75 3.92 -3.95 8.36
N VAL A 76 3.98 -4.20 7.05
CA VAL A 76 2.81 -4.56 6.23
C VAL A 76 2.27 -5.94 6.60
N SER A 77 3.13 -6.91 6.95
CA SER A 77 2.73 -8.24 7.43
C SER A 77 1.88 -8.15 8.71
N VAL A 78 2.28 -7.32 9.68
CA VAL A 78 1.50 -7.07 10.90
C VAL A 78 0.13 -6.48 10.54
N PHE A 79 0.08 -5.52 9.64
CA PHE A 79 -1.17 -4.89 9.19
C PHE A 79 -2.12 -5.88 8.53
N ILE A 80 -1.63 -6.72 7.62
CA ILE A 80 -2.41 -7.80 6.98
C ILE A 80 -2.89 -8.80 8.03
N SER A 81 -2.03 -9.18 8.98
CA SER A 81 -2.39 -10.11 10.05
C SER A 81 -3.54 -9.58 10.91
N LEU A 82 -3.58 -8.27 11.18
CA LEU A 82 -4.69 -7.63 11.88
C LEU A 82 -6.00 -7.71 11.08
N ILE A 83 -5.95 -7.47 9.77
CA ILE A 83 -7.12 -7.57 8.89
C ILE A 83 -7.65 -9.00 8.83
N LEU A 84 -6.75 -9.97 8.60
CA LEU A 84 -7.11 -11.39 8.57
C LEU A 84 -7.58 -11.89 9.94
N GLY A 85 -6.97 -11.41 11.02
CA GLY A 85 -7.43 -11.66 12.38
C GLY A 85 -8.86 -11.15 12.62
N PHE A 86 -9.17 -9.96 12.14
CA PHE A 86 -10.55 -9.43 12.19
C PHE A 86 -11.51 -10.33 11.42
N LEU A 87 -11.13 -10.82 10.23
CA LEU A 87 -11.93 -11.74 9.43
C LEU A 87 -12.20 -13.07 10.16
N VAL A 88 -11.17 -13.66 10.77
CA VAL A 88 -11.30 -14.91 11.56
C VAL A 88 -12.22 -14.71 12.76
N VAL A 89 -12.05 -13.60 13.49
CA VAL A 89 -12.91 -13.26 14.64
C VAL A 89 -14.37 -13.04 14.21
N TYR A 90 -14.58 -12.44 13.05
CA TYR A 90 -15.92 -12.27 12.48
C TYR A 90 -16.58 -13.60 12.12
N ALA A 91 -15.84 -14.48 11.43
CA ALA A 91 -16.33 -15.82 11.08
C ALA A 91 -16.63 -16.67 12.31
N ASN A 92 -15.79 -16.59 13.35
CA ASN A 92 -16.04 -17.26 14.62
C ASN A 92 -17.30 -16.73 15.32
N LYS A 93 -17.53 -15.40 15.31
CA LYS A 93 -18.76 -14.81 15.87
C LYS A 93 -20.01 -15.32 15.15
N PHE A 94 -19.93 -15.50 13.84
CA PHE A 94 -21.00 -16.08 13.04
C PHE A 94 -21.27 -17.54 13.46
N LEU A 95 -20.22 -18.38 13.54
CA LEU A 95 -20.34 -19.78 13.98
C LEU A 95 -20.98 -19.85 15.37
N MET A 96 -20.53 -19.04 16.32
CA MET A 96 -21.07 -19.00 17.68
C MET A 96 -22.55 -18.60 17.75
N ARG A 97 -22.99 -17.63 16.90
CA ARG A 97 -24.43 -17.28 16.82
C ARG A 97 -25.27 -18.48 16.43
N ARG A 98 -24.84 -19.27 15.45
CA ARG A 98 -25.56 -20.46 14.97
C ARG A 98 -25.67 -21.56 16.00
N ARG A 99 -24.67 -21.67 16.85
CA ARG A 99 -24.59 -22.74 17.86
C ARG A 99 -25.21 -22.37 19.21
N LYS A 100 -25.67 -21.13 19.40
CA LYS A 100 -26.23 -20.67 20.67
C LYS A 100 -27.31 -21.60 21.21
N LYS A 101 -28.23 -22.05 20.35
CA LYS A 101 -29.31 -22.96 20.73
C LYS A 101 -28.80 -24.36 21.16
N GLU A 102 -27.82 -24.93 20.43
CA GLU A 102 -27.19 -26.20 20.81
C GLU A 102 -26.45 -26.07 22.15
N LEU A 103 -25.75 -24.95 22.38
CA LEU A 103 -25.07 -24.68 23.64
C LEU A 103 -26.05 -24.51 24.79
N GLY A 104 -27.21 -23.88 24.53
CA GLY A 104 -28.31 -23.78 25.49
C GLY A 104 -28.86 -25.19 25.88
N ILE A 105 -29.05 -26.09 24.90
CA ILE A 105 -29.47 -27.46 25.14
C ILE A 105 -28.44 -28.22 25.99
N TYR A 106 -27.13 -28.05 25.75
CA TYR A 106 -26.11 -28.69 26.60
C TYR A 106 -26.15 -28.22 28.05
N ILE A 107 -26.46 -26.94 28.29
CA ILE A 107 -26.61 -26.40 29.66
C ILE A 107 -27.89 -27.00 30.31
N THR A 108 -28.99 -27.11 29.56
CA THR A 108 -30.22 -27.72 30.11
C THR A 108 -30.06 -29.22 30.42
N LEU A 109 -29.18 -29.92 29.71
CA LEU A 109 -28.79 -31.29 29.97
C LEU A 109 -27.79 -31.44 31.12
N GLY A 110 -27.43 -30.34 31.83
CA GLY A 110 -26.58 -30.37 33.03
C GLY A 110 -25.08 -30.20 32.76
N MET A 111 -24.65 -29.91 31.54
CA MET A 111 -23.22 -29.60 31.30
C MET A 111 -22.81 -28.28 31.91
N ARG A 112 -21.67 -28.28 32.63
CA ARG A 112 -21.13 -27.06 33.22
C ARG A 112 -20.57 -26.15 32.12
N GLN A 113 -20.65 -24.82 32.31
CA GLN A 113 -20.10 -23.86 31.35
C GLN A 113 -18.59 -24.08 31.03
N LYS A 114 -17.83 -24.57 32.01
CA LYS A 114 -16.40 -24.93 31.80
C LYS A 114 -16.23 -26.08 30.82
N ASP A 115 -17.10 -27.07 30.87
CA ASP A 115 -17.06 -28.27 30.01
C ASP A 115 -17.46 -27.92 28.58
N ILE A 116 -18.49 -27.09 28.44
CA ILE A 116 -18.90 -26.53 27.12
C ILE A 116 -17.76 -25.69 26.51
N SER A 117 -17.09 -24.86 27.33
CA SER A 117 -15.95 -24.08 26.87
C SER A 117 -14.78 -24.98 26.39
N ARG A 118 -14.48 -26.07 27.12
CA ARG A 118 -13.47 -27.05 26.70
C ARG A 118 -13.87 -27.75 25.40
N LEU A 119 -15.13 -28.12 25.25
CA LEU A 119 -15.65 -28.72 24.02
C LEU A 119 -15.45 -27.76 22.82
N LEU A 120 -15.85 -26.51 22.96
CA LEU A 120 -15.69 -25.50 21.91
C LEU A 120 -14.22 -25.27 21.53
N VAL A 121 -13.32 -25.22 22.51
CA VAL A 121 -11.87 -25.09 22.23
C VAL A 121 -11.36 -26.29 21.44
N LYS A 122 -11.74 -27.53 21.82
CA LYS A 122 -11.33 -28.74 21.10
C LYS A 122 -11.87 -28.77 19.65
N GLU A 123 -13.12 -28.41 19.43
CA GLU A 123 -13.72 -28.29 18.10
C GLU A 123 -12.97 -27.23 17.25
N THR A 124 -12.69 -26.07 17.84
CA THR A 124 -11.98 -24.98 17.18
C THR A 124 -10.55 -25.38 16.84
N VAL A 125 -9.86 -26.12 17.71
CA VAL A 125 -8.49 -26.61 17.46
C VAL A 125 -8.47 -27.65 16.32
N ILE A 126 -9.45 -28.55 16.26
CA ILE A 126 -9.54 -29.54 15.16
C ILE A 126 -9.72 -28.82 13.81
N ILE A 127 -10.68 -27.89 13.73
CA ILE A 127 -10.96 -27.17 12.49
C ILE A 127 -9.79 -26.27 12.14
N GLY A 128 -9.22 -25.59 13.15
CA GLY A 128 -8.09 -24.71 13.00
C GLY A 128 -6.82 -25.42 12.50
N GLY A 129 -6.51 -26.57 13.07
CA GLY A 129 -5.38 -27.38 12.63
C GLY A 129 -5.50 -27.84 11.17
N LEU A 130 -6.70 -28.32 10.79
CA LEU A 130 -6.98 -28.69 9.41
C LEU A 130 -6.89 -27.48 8.47
N SER A 131 -7.43 -26.33 8.88
CA SER A 131 -7.37 -25.10 8.08
C SER A 131 -5.94 -24.58 7.92
N LEU A 132 -5.10 -24.76 8.93
CA LEU A 132 -3.70 -24.35 8.90
C LEU A 132 -2.90 -25.18 7.88
N ILE A 133 -3.04 -26.50 7.93
CA ILE A 133 -2.33 -27.41 6.98
C ILE A 133 -2.77 -27.12 5.54
N TRP A 134 -4.06 -27.16 5.28
CA TRP A 134 -4.59 -26.92 3.93
C TRP A 134 -4.41 -25.47 3.47
N GLY A 135 -4.45 -24.52 4.40
CA GLY A 135 -4.22 -23.11 4.13
C GLY A 135 -2.78 -22.80 3.71
N ILE A 136 -1.80 -23.40 4.38
CA ILE A 136 -0.37 -23.27 3.99
C ILE A 136 -0.15 -23.91 2.61
N LEU A 137 -0.68 -25.12 2.38
CA LEU A 137 -0.57 -25.77 1.07
C LEU A 137 -1.18 -24.91 -0.04
N LEU A 138 -2.38 -24.40 0.15
CA LEU A 138 -3.03 -23.52 -0.82
C LEU A 138 -2.25 -22.20 -0.96
N GLY A 139 -1.72 -21.67 0.13
CA GLY A 139 -0.88 -20.45 0.14
C GLY A 139 0.39 -20.60 -0.70
N ILE A 140 1.06 -21.77 -0.62
CA ILE A 140 2.21 -22.08 -1.45
C ILE A 140 1.81 -22.03 -2.94
N PHE A 141 0.71 -22.65 -3.34
CA PHE A 141 0.27 -22.60 -4.74
C PHE A 141 -0.15 -21.19 -5.18
N LEU A 142 -0.89 -20.47 -4.34
CA LEU A 142 -1.33 -19.10 -4.65
C LEU A 142 -0.14 -18.15 -4.75
N SER A 143 0.87 -18.28 -3.90
CA SER A 143 2.07 -17.44 -3.95
C SER A 143 2.83 -17.62 -5.26
N GLN A 144 2.96 -18.85 -5.75
CA GLN A 144 3.59 -19.14 -7.04
C GLN A 144 2.78 -18.54 -8.21
N GLY A 145 1.46 -18.73 -8.18
CA GLY A 145 0.55 -18.19 -9.21
C GLY A 145 0.57 -16.66 -9.26
N LEU A 146 0.52 -15.99 -8.10
CA LEU A 146 0.59 -14.53 -8.02
C LEU A 146 1.97 -14.02 -8.46
N SER A 147 3.06 -14.69 -8.08
CA SER A 147 4.40 -14.34 -8.52
C SER A 147 4.53 -14.39 -10.05
N LEU A 148 4.06 -15.47 -10.68
CA LEU A 148 4.06 -15.61 -12.15
C LEU A 148 3.24 -14.51 -12.83
N ILE A 149 2.04 -14.22 -12.30
CA ILE A 149 1.17 -13.16 -12.84
C ILE A 149 1.88 -11.81 -12.74
N THR A 150 2.50 -11.52 -11.60
CA THR A 150 3.13 -10.22 -11.35
C THR A 150 4.40 -10.04 -12.18
N ILE A 151 5.26 -11.07 -12.29
CA ILE A 151 6.46 -11.05 -13.15
C ILE A 151 6.07 -10.78 -14.61
N LYS A 152 5.09 -11.53 -15.12
CA LYS A 152 4.61 -11.37 -16.49
C LYS A 152 3.98 -10.00 -16.72
N PHE A 153 3.34 -9.46 -15.72
CA PHE A 153 2.64 -8.21 -15.76
C PHE A 153 3.60 -7.00 -15.75
N LEU A 154 4.63 -7.07 -14.92
CA LEU A 154 5.67 -6.03 -14.83
C LEU A 154 6.75 -6.17 -15.91
N GLN A 155 6.63 -7.16 -16.79
CA GLN A 155 7.58 -7.43 -17.88
C GLN A 155 9.04 -7.47 -17.40
N ILE A 156 9.30 -8.14 -16.26
CA ILE A 156 10.64 -8.26 -15.70
C ILE A 156 11.47 -9.17 -16.60
N GLU A 157 12.34 -8.56 -17.41
CA GLU A 157 13.26 -9.29 -18.30
C GLU A 157 14.31 -10.04 -17.46
N GLY A 158 14.63 -11.27 -17.87
CA GLY A 158 15.65 -12.11 -17.20
C GLY A 158 15.17 -12.86 -15.96
N ALA A 159 13.92 -12.69 -15.51
CA ALA A 159 13.41 -13.44 -14.38
C ALA A 159 13.22 -14.93 -14.71
N GLN A 160 14.08 -15.78 -14.17
CA GLN A 160 13.90 -17.24 -14.23
C GLN A 160 12.97 -17.69 -13.10
N TYR A 161 11.80 -18.21 -13.48
CA TYR A 161 10.89 -18.79 -12.50
C TYR A 161 11.51 -20.01 -11.82
N ARG A 162 11.58 -19.97 -10.48
CA ARG A 162 11.92 -21.13 -9.64
C ARG A 162 10.82 -21.35 -8.61
N PHE A 163 10.46 -22.60 -8.37
CA PHE A 163 9.49 -22.95 -7.34
C PHE A 163 10.12 -22.79 -5.95
N VAL A 164 9.56 -21.90 -5.13
CA VAL A 164 10.13 -21.53 -3.82
C VAL A 164 9.15 -21.77 -2.70
N ILE A 165 9.62 -22.45 -1.67
CA ILE A 165 8.92 -22.55 -0.38
C ILE A 165 9.71 -21.71 0.63
N SER A 166 9.03 -20.77 1.31
CA SER A 166 9.63 -19.97 2.37
C SER A 166 9.40 -20.62 3.75
N PRO A 167 10.42 -21.18 4.40
CA PRO A 167 10.27 -21.71 5.76
C PRO A 167 9.93 -20.62 6.77
N LEU A 168 10.46 -19.41 6.58
CA LEU A 168 10.18 -18.25 7.43
C LEU A 168 8.71 -17.88 7.39
N ALA A 169 8.11 -17.82 6.19
CA ALA A 169 6.68 -17.54 6.03
C ALA A 169 5.80 -18.62 6.72
N VAL A 170 6.22 -19.87 6.75
CA VAL A 170 5.52 -20.93 7.51
C VAL A 170 5.56 -20.63 9.01
N VAL A 171 6.73 -20.27 9.55
CA VAL A 171 6.90 -19.95 10.97
C VAL A 171 6.08 -18.72 11.34
N GLU A 172 6.11 -17.67 10.54
CA GLU A 172 5.31 -16.47 10.75
C GLU A 172 3.80 -16.78 10.74
N CYS A 173 3.34 -17.60 9.80
CA CYS A 173 1.95 -18.07 9.77
C CYS A 173 1.58 -18.83 11.05
N LEU A 174 2.45 -19.71 11.55
CA LEU A 174 2.21 -20.43 12.80
C LEU A 174 2.10 -19.48 13.99
N VAL A 175 2.97 -18.50 14.10
CA VAL A 175 2.98 -17.51 15.19
C VAL A 175 1.72 -16.66 15.16
N PHE A 176 1.43 -15.98 14.04
CA PHE A 176 0.25 -15.11 13.91
C PHE A 176 -1.05 -15.88 14.10
N TYR A 177 -1.14 -17.08 13.53
CA TYR A 177 -2.32 -17.92 13.66
C TYR A 177 -2.54 -18.37 15.11
N SER A 178 -1.48 -18.73 15.82
CA SER A 178 -1.54 -19.08 17.25
C SER A 178 -2.02 -17.91 18.10
N LEU A 179 -1.54 -16.69 17.84
CA LEU A 179 -1.97 -15.47 18.52
C LEU A 179 -3.46 -15.19 18.26
N ILE A 180 -3.92 -15.28 17.02
CA ILE A 180 -5.33 -15.09 16.67
C ILE A 180 -6.20 -16.13 17.36
N PHE A 181 -5.78 -17.41 17.39
CA PHE A 181 -6.48 -18.50 18.07
C PHE A 181 -6.56 -18.30 19.58
N PHE A 182 -5.47 -17.84 20.20
CA PHE A 182 -5.47 -17.54 21.62
C PHE A 182 -6.47 -16.43 21.98
N PHE A 183 -6.45 -15.33 21.21
CA PHE A 183 -7.38 -14.21 21.40
C PHE A 183 -8.84 -14.62 21.17
N MET A 184 -9.09 -15.42 20.13
CA MET A 184 -10.43 -15.93 19.83
C MET A 184 -10.98 -16.83 20.91
N ASN A 185 -10.17 -17.77 21.44
CA ASN A 185 -10.56 -18.66 22.51
C ASN A 185 -10.83 -17.90 23.82
N TRP A 186 -10.00 -16.90 24.13
CA TRP A 186 -10.21 -16.01 25.29
C TRP A 186 -11.55 -15.28 25.17
N ARG A 187 -11.87 -14.75 24.00
CA ARG A 187 -13.13 -14.06 23.72
C ARG A 187 -14.34 -14.98 23.76
N ASN A 188 -14.22 -16.21 23.27
CA ASN A 188 -15.27 -17.21 23.32
C ASN A 188 -15.62 -17.58 24.78
N LYS A 189 -14.61 -17.78 25.63
CA LYS A 189 -14.79 -18.00 27.07
C LYS A 189 -15.54 -16.84 27.74
N LYS A 190 -15.14 -15.60 27.45
CA LYS A 190 -15.79 -14.40 28.01
C LYS A 190 -17.24 -14.25 27.54
N MET A 191 -17.53 -14.61 26.29
CA MET A 191 -18.89 -14.57 25.72
C MET A 191 -19.81 -15.58 26.42
N LEU A 192 -19.36 -16.83 26.61
CA LEU A 192 -20.13 -17.86 27.30
C LEU A 192 -20.45 -17.47 28.75
N ALA A 193 -19.52 -16.87 29.45
CA ALA A 193 -19.70 -16.43 30.84
C ALA A 193 -20.73 -15.29 30.98
N LYS A 194 -20.96 -14.50 29.91
CA LYS A 194 -21.83 -13.31 29.96
C LYS A 194 -23.30 -13.59 29.62
N HIS A 195 -23.62 -14.68 28.88
CA HIS A 195 -24.98 -14.96 28.44
C HIS A 195 -25.72 -15.91 29.39
N SER A 196 -26.95 -15.53 29.74
CA SER A 196 -27.86 -16.38 30.53
C SER A 196 -28.40 -17.53 29.68
N LEU A 197 -28.87 -18.62 30.35
CA LEU A 197 -29.47 -19.78 29.69
C LEU A 197 -30.65 -19.39 28.79
N VAL A 198 -31.49 -18.48 29.29
CA VAL A 198 -32.66 -17.98 28.56
C VAL A 198 -32.27 -17.24 27.28
N GLU A 199 -31.24 -16.40 27.34
CA GLU A 199 -30.72 -15.69 26.15
C GLU A 199 -30.15 -16.66 25.10
N LEU A 200 -29.56 -17.77 25.52
CA LEU A 200 -29.02 -18.78 24.59
C LEU A 200 -30.11 -19.58 23.91
N LEU A 201 -31.16 -19.95 24.62
CA LEU A 201 -32.26 -20.73 24.08
C LEU A 201 -33.18 -19.93 23.14
N TYR A 202 -33.43 -18.67 23.47
CA TYR A 202 -34.30 -17.78 22.68
C TYR A 202 -33.55 -16.87 21.71
N ALA A 203 -32.25 -17.12 21.48
CA ALA A 203 -31.41 -16.30 20.60
C ALA A 203 -31.97 -16.15 19.17
N ASP A 204 -32.68 -17.18 18.65
CA ASP A 204 -33.28 -17.17 17.30
C ASP A 204 -34.56 -16.33 17.21
N LYS A 205 -35.23 -16.08 18.33
CA LYS A 205 -36.48 -15.30 18.38
C LYS A 205 -36.30 -13.83 18.67
N LYS A 206 -35.09 -13.42 19.10
CA LYS A 206 -34.80 -12.02 19.37
C LYS A 206 -34.60 -11.30 18.03
N ASN A 207 -35.64 -10.59 17.59
CA ASN A 207 -35.51 -9.67 16.46
C ASN A 207 -34.39 -8.67 16.75
N GLU A 208 -33.50 -8.43 15.78
CA GLU A 208 -32.55 -7.31 15.86
C GLU A 208 -33.39 -6.03 15.87
N GLU A 209 -33.68 -5.50 17.06
CA GLU A 209 -34.32 -4.21 17.22
C GLU A 209 -33.43 -3.18 16.57
N ALA A 210 -33.96 -2.47 15.58
CA ALA A 210 -33.30 -1.28 15.07
C ALA A 210 -33.26 -0.27 16.24
N PRO A 211 -32.09 0.25 16.64
CA PRO A 211 -32.06 1.26 17.65
C PRO A 211 -32.92 2.44 17.21
N ASP A 212 -33.85 2.86 18.09
CA ASP A 212 -34.75 4.00 17.90
C ASP A 212 -33.96 5.32 17.95
N GLU A 213 -32.98 5.45 17.06
CA GLU A 213 -32.23 6.71 16.89
C GLU A 213 -33.14 7.70 16.14
N LYS A 214 -33.37 8.86 16.76
CA LYS A 214 -34.12 9.95 16.12
C LYS A 214 -33.51 10.29 14.76
N LEU A 215 -34.35 10.51 13.76
CA LEU A 215 -33.94 10.81 12.38
C LEU A 215 -32.94 11.98 12.30
N ALA A 216 -33.11 13.01 13.13
CA ALA A 216 -32.19 14.14 13.24
C ALA A 216 -30.75 13.67 13.63
N GLY A 217 -30.63 12.70 14.53
CA GLY A 217 -29.33 12.12 14.89
C GLY A 217 -28.64 11.41 13.73
N LYS A 218 -29.41 10.74 12.84
CA LYS A 218 -28.86 10.09 11.65
C LYS A 218 -28.36 11.08 10.61
N PHE A 219 -29.08 12.21 10.42
CA PHE A 219 -28.59 13.30 9.56
C PHE A 219 -27.34 13.97 10.13
N PHE A 220 -27.30 14.21 11.45
CA PHE A 220 -26.09 14.72 12.10
C PHE A 220 -24.88 13.77 11.93
N MET A 221 -25.08 12.46 12.09
CA MET A 221 -24.02 11.47 11.85
C MET A 221 -23.57 11.46 10.38
N LEU A 222 -24.48 11.66 9.42
CA LEU A 222 -24.10 11.73 8.00
C LEU A 222 -23.27 12.98 7.71
N THR A 223 -23.69 14.15 8.21
CA THR A 223 -22.90 15.39 8.05
C THR A 223 -21.54 15.29 8.71
N ALA A 224 -21.48 14.74 9.94
CA ALA A 224 -20.19 14.47 10.62
C ALA A 224 -19.31 13.49 9.81
N SER A 225 -19.90 12.47 9.20
CA SER A 225 -19.20 11.55 8.31
C SER A 225 -18.56 12.28 7.13
N VAL A 226 -19.34 13.10 6.41
CA VAL A 226 -18.83 13.87 5.25
C VAL A 226 -17.71 14.83 5.66
N ILE A 227 -17.87 15.49 6.83
CA ILE A 227 -16.82 16.37 7.38
C ILE A 227 -15.55 15.57 7.69
N CYS A 228 -15.64 14.40 8.33
CA CYS A 228 -14.47 13.55 8.61
C CYS A 228 -13.80 13.09 7.31
N MET A 229 -14.57 12.73 6.29
CA MET A 229 -14.05 12.33 4.99
C MET A 229 -13.32 13.48 4.29
N ALA A 230 -13.91 14.66 4.29
CA ALA A 230 -13.29 15.87 3.73
C ALA A 230 -12.02 16.25 4.51
N ALA A 231 -12.08 16.23 5.85
CA ALA A 231 -10.92 16.48 6.70
C ALA A 231 -9.77 15.51 6.44
N SER A 232 -10.07 14.20 6.34
CA SER A 232 -9.07 13.20 5.97
C SER A 232 -8.41 13.51 4.61
N SER A 233 -9.20 13.87 3.61
CA SER A 233 -8.70 14.24 2.28
C SER A 233 -7.82 15.49 2.33
N VAL A 234 -8.22 16.52 3.08
CA VAL A 234 -7.45 17.75 3.26
C VAL A 234 -6.12 17.46 3.98
N ILE A 235 -6.15 16.69 5.07
CA ILE A 235 -4.94 16.31 5.83
C ILE A 235 -3.96 15.57 4.92
N SER A 236 -4.45 14.66 4.06
CA SER A 236 -3.60 13.91 3.13
C SER A 236 -2.98 14.78 2.03
N VAL A 237 -3.64 15.87 1.63
CA VAL A 237 -3.12 16.79 0.58
C VAL A 237 -2.13 17.81 1.15
N ILE A 238 -2.30 18.23 2.42
CA ILE A 238 -1.44 19.25 3.04
C ILE A 238 -0.01 18.75 3.26
N ASP A 239 0.14 17.49 3.68
CA ASP A 239 1.45 16.92 4.04
C ASP A 239 1.47 15.41 3.76
N GLY A 240 1.43 15.09 2.47
CA GLY A 240 1.09 13.75 1.94
C GLY A 240 2.03 12.62 2.33
N PHE A 241 3.26 12.88 2.74
CA PHE A 241 4.25 11.82 3.03
C PHE A 241 4.69 11.74 4.50
N ASN A 242 4.22 12.62 5.35
CA ASN A 242 4.53 12.55 6.76
C ASN A 242 3.72 11.42 7.43
N MET A 243 4.41 10.39 7.94
CA MET A 243 3.81 9.21 8.58
C MET A 243 2.79 9.56 9.67
N LYS A 244 2.98 10.69 10.38
CA LYS A 244 2.05 11.19 11.38
C LYS A 244 0.70 11.56 10.77
N TYR A 245 0.73 12.37 9.70
CA TYR A 245 -0.48 12.86 9.03
C TYR A 245 -1.21 11.76 8.27
N ILE A 246 -0.47 10.84 7.62
CA ILE A 246 -1.04 9.64 7.00
C ILE A 246 -1.80 8.80 8.03
N SER A 247 -1.17 8.53 9.19
CA SER A 247 -1.80 7.72 10.24
C SER A 247 -3.07 8.37 10.78
N VAL A 248 -3.05 9.69 11.03
CA VAL A 248 -4.22 10.45 11.47
C VAL A 248 -5.31 10.45 10.40
N SER A 249 -4.94 10.69 9.13
CA SER A 249 -5.87 10.69 7.99
C SER A 249 -6.60 9.34 7.86
N VAL A 250 -5.88 8.22 7.93
CA VAL A 250 -6.47 6.86 7.87
C VAL A 250 -7.43 6.63 9.03
N VAL A 251 -7.09 7.05 10.25
CA VAL A 251 -7.99 6.91 11.42
C VAL A 251 -9.25 7.75 11.25
N VAL A 252 -9.12 9.01 10.81
CA VAL A 252 -10.25 9.91 10.56
C VAL A 252 -11.14 9.36 9.44
N LEU A 253 -10.53 8.81 8.38
CA LEU A 253 -11.25 8.17 7.28
C LEU A 253 -12.05 6.94 7.78
N PHE A 254 -11.46 6.13 8.65
CA PHE A 254 -12.14 4.97 9.24
C PHE A 254 -13.36 5.40 10.08
N ILE A 255 -13.20 6.43 10.91
CA ILE A 255 -14.30 7.00 11.71
C ILE A 255 -15.39 7.55 10.79
N GLY A 256 -15.04 8.33 9.77
CA GLY A 256 -15.96 8.85 8.79
C GLY A 256 -16.74 7.76 8.06
N THR A 257 -16.05 6.72 7.58
CA THR A 257 -16.68 5.58 6.90
C THR A 257 -17.62 4.80 7.84
N PHE A 258 -17.23 4.64 9.10
CA PHE A 258 -18.09 3.99 10.11
C PHE A 258 -19.36 4.78 10.39
N LEU A 259 -19.26 6.10 10.54
CA LEU A 259 -20.42 6.98 10.72
C LEU A 259 -21.33 6.98 9.49
N PHE A 260 -20.74 6.91 8.28
CA PHE A 260 -21.49 6.80 7.02
C PHE A 260 -22.38 5.58 7.01
N PHE A 261 -21.82 4.38 7.19
CA PHE A 261 -22.62 3.15 7.18
C PHE A 261 -23.64 3.05 8.31
N ARG A 262 -23.38 3.70 9.45
CA ARG A 262 -24.33 3.79 10.55
C ARG A 262 -25.52 4.70 10.26
N SER A 263 -25.30 5.79 9.53
CA SER A 263 -26.34 6.80 9.23
C SER A 263 -27.13 6.48 7.96
N VAL A 264 -26.44 6.01 6.91
CA VAL A 264 -27.02 5.83 5.56
C VAL A 264 -28.20 4.86 5.54
N ALA A 265 -28.14 3.78 6.34
CA ALA A 265 -29.20 2.79 6.41
C ALA A 265 -30.56 3.39 6.81
N GLY A 266 -30.55 4.26 7.83
CA GLY A 266 -31.78 4.88 8.31
C GLY A 266 -32.28 5.99 7.39
N ILE A 267 -31.38 6.76 6.81
CA ILE A 267 -31.73 7.84 5.86
C ILE A 267 -32.29 7.25 4.57
N LEU A 268 -31.69 6.17 4.07
CA LEU A 268 -32.20 5.45 2.88
C LEU A 268 -33.65 4.97 3.11
N LEU A 269 -33.91 4.38 4.27
CA LEU A 269 -35.25 3.93 4.63
C LEU A 269 -36.25 5.11 4.65
N PHE A 270 -35.86 6.24 5.25
CA PHE A 270 -36.70 7.44 5.29
C PHE A 270 -36.98 8.02 3.90
N LEU A 271 -35.95 8.17 3.06
CA LEU A 271 -36.10 8.70 1.70
C LEU A 271 -36.98 7.83 0.82
N LEU A 272 -36.81 6.50 0.91
CA LEU A 272 -37.60 5.56 0.12
C LEU A 272 -39.04 5.48 0.65
N HIS A 273 -39.26 5.60 1.95
CA HIS A 273 -40.62 5.62 2.54
C HIS A 273 -41.40 6.84 2.07
N LYS A 274 -40.72 8.00 1.87
CA LYS A 274 -41.34 9.24 1.32
C LYS A 274 -41.83 9.03 -0.12
N LYS A 275 -41.19 8.17 -0.92
CA LYS A 275 -41.60 7.81 -2.29
C LYS A 275 -42.54 6.60 -2.28
N LYS A 276 -43.78 6.76 -1.79
CA LYS A 276 -44.79 5.69 -1.62
C LYS A 276 -44.95 4.76 -2.83
N ARG A 277 -44.95 5.29 -4.07
CA ARG A 277 -45.11 4.53 -5.32
C ARG A 277 -43.96 3.51 -5.52
N LEU A 278 -42.72 3.85 -5.13
CA LEU A 278 -41.57 2.98 -5.25
C LEU A 278 -41.51 1.98 -4.08
N TYR A 279 -41.87 2.43 -2.88
CA TYR A 279 -41.82 1.66 -1.65
C TYR A 279 -42.78 0.47 -1.67
N TYR A 280 -44.05 0.69 -2.09
CA TYR A 280 -45.09 -0.36 -2.15
C TYR A 280 -45.12 -1.17 -3.45
N LYS A 281 -44.20 -0.95 -4.38
CA LYS A 281 -44.11 -1.70 -5.64
C LYS A 281 -43.44 -3.06 -5.41
N ASP A 282 -44.12 -4.15 -5.82
CA ASP A 282 -43.62 -5.53 -5.72
C ASP A 282 -43.16 -5.88 -4.27
N LEU A 283 -41.96 -6.44 -4.12
CA LEU A 283 -41.32 -6.79 -2.84
C LEU A 283 -40.33 -5.71 -2.35
N ASN A 284 -40.45 -4.47 -2.83
CA ASN A 284 -39.50 -3.42 -2.45
C ASN A 284 -39.52 -3.08 -0.96
N MET A 285 -40.71 -3.05 -0.33
CA MET A 285 -40.87 -2.86 1.10
C MET A 285 -40.05 -3.89 1.91
N PHE A 286 -40.14 -5.16 1.54
CA PHE A 286 -39.41 -6.25 2.17
C PHE A 286 -37.90 -6.08 1.94
N SER A 287 -37.48 -5.81 0.69
CA SER A 287 -36.06 -5.61 0.33
C SER A 287 -35.43 -4.46 1.08
N ILE A 288 -36.09 -3.30 1.13
CA ILE A 288 -35.60 -2.07 1.77
C ILE A 288 -35.45 -2.29 3.29
N HIS A 289 -36.44 -2.90 3.93
CA HIS A 289 -36.35 -3.22 5.36
C HIS A 289 -35.22 -4.18 5.67
N GLN A 290 -35.02 -5.23 4.87
CA GLN A 290 -33.92 -6.16 5.05
C GLN A 290 -32.55 -5.49 4.86
N VAL A 291 -32.39 -4.70 3.80
CA VAL A 291 -31.14 -4.00 3.50
C VAL A 291 -30.80 -3.03 4.63
N SER A 292 -31.76 -2.19 5.04
CA SER A 292 -31.54 -1.20 6.10
C SER A 292 -31.19 -1.83 7.45
N SER A 293 -31.96 -2.85 7.90
CA SER A 293 -31.66 -3.56 9.15
C SER A 293 -30.27 -4.21 9.14
N LYS A 294 -29.91 -4.83 8.02
CA LYS A 294 -28.62 -5.51 7.90
C LYS A 294 -27.43 -4.55 7.77
N ILE A 295 -27.54 -3.46 7.00
CA ILE A 295 -26.48 -2.44 6.93
C ILE A 295 -26.20 -1.89 8.33
N ASN A 296 -27.24 -1.62 9.12
CA ASN A 296 -27.06 -1.13 10.48
C ASN A 296 -26.36 -2.13 11.40
N SER A 297 -26.74 -3.42 11.32
CA SER A 297 -26.11 -4.46 12.15
C SER A 297 -24.70 -4.85 11.72
N THR A 298 -24.32 -4.58 10.46
CA THR A 298 -23.03 -4.94 9.87
C THR A 298 -22.16 -3.75 9.48
N ASN A 299 -22.50 -2.55 9.95
CA ASN A 299 -21.80 -1.30 9.62
C ASN A 299 -20.28 -1.37 9.79
N LYS A 300 -19.78 -1.99 10.89
CA LYS A 300 -18.34 -2.18 11.14
C LYS A 300 -17.65 -2.98 10.04
N VAL A 301 -18.32 -4.03 9.58
CA VAL A 301 -17.78 -4.92 8.54
C VAL A 301 -17.77 -4.21 7.18
N LEU A 302 -18.86 -3.52 6.85
CA LEU A 302 -18.93 -2.73 5.61
C LEU A 302 -17.91 -1.60 5.57
N SER A 303 -17.61 -0.98 6.72
CA SER A 303 -16.54 0.04 6.81
C SER A 303 -15.17 -0.54 6.53
N VAL A 304 -14.86 -1.71 7.11
CA VAL A 304 -13.58 -2.40 6.85
C VAL A 304 -13.49 -2.80 5.37
N ILE A 305 -14.57 -3.34 4.79
CA ILE A 305 -14.61 -3.70 3.37
C ILE A 305 -14.36 -2.47 2.48
N CYS A 306 -15.00 -1.35 2.77
CA CYS A 306 -14.82 -0.11 2.03
C CYS A 306 -13.35 0.36 2.04
N LEU A 307 -12.70 0.29 3.21
CA LEU A 307 -11.28 0.63 3.33
C LEU A 307 -10.37 -0.36 2.59
N LEU A 308 -10.68 -1.66 2.64
CA LEU A 308 -9.95 -2.67 1.89
C LEU A 308 -10.05 -2.43 0.38
N LEU A 309 -11.24 -2.05 -0.12
CA LEU A 309 -11.44 -1.71 -1.54
C LEU A 309 -10.69 -0.44 -1.92
N PHE A 310 -10.73 0.59 -1.06
CA PHE A 310 -9.93 1.82 -1.22
C PHE A 310 -8.44 1.51 -1.30
N LEU A 311 -7.90 0.81 -0.29
CA LEU A 311 -6.49 0.45 -0.26
C LEU A 311 -6.10 -0.41 -1.47
N SER A 312 -6.92 -1.39 -1.81
CA SER A 312 -6.69 -2.25 -2.97
C SER A 312 -6.55 -1.46 -4.26
N PHE A 313 -7.54 -0.62 -4.57
CA PHE A 313 -7.55 0.14 -5.81
C PHE A 313 -6.41 1.15 -5.88
N THR A 314 -6.13 1.84 -4.76
CA THR A 314 -5.04 2.82 -4.67
C THR A 314 -3.68 2.15 -4.83
N THR A 315 -3.42 1.04 -4.11
CA THR A 315 -2.11 0.37 -4.17
C THR A 315 -1.86 -0.27 -5.53
N ILE A 316 -2.86 -0.85 -6.19
CA ILE A 316 -2.70 -1.37 -7.56
C ILE A 316 -2.40 -0.23 -8.53
N SER A 317 -3.19 0.85 -8.51
CA SER A 317 -3.01 1.98 -9.43
C SER A 317 -1.65 2.66 -9.26
N VAL A 318 -1.21 2.86 -8.02
CA VAL A 318 0.08 3.48 -7.71
C VAL A 318 1.23 2.54 -8.03
N GLY A 319 1.11 1.26 -7.68
CA GLY A 319 2.13 0.25 -7.97
C GLY A 319 2.47 0.16 -9.46
N LEU A 320 1.46 0.24 -10.32
CA LEU A 320 1.66 0.29 -11.77
C LEU A 320 2.33 1.60 -12.22
N GLY A 321 2.02 2.69 -11.53
CA GLY A 321 2.56 4.03 -11.85
C GLY A 321 4.02 4.20 -11.50
N ILE A 322 4.51 3.58 -10.44
CA ILE A 322 5.91 3.70 -9.99
C ILE A 322 6.88 3.31 -11.12
N SER A 323 6.70 2.15 -11.72
CA SER A 323 7.59 1.65 -12.77
C SER A 323 7.66 2.59 -13.98
N VAL A 324 6.51 3.11 -14.42
CA VAL A 324 6.46 4.02 -15.59
C VAL A 324 7.03 5.40 -15.26
N SER A 325 6.78 5.90 -14.05
CA SER A 325 7.31 7.21 -13.61
C SER A 325 8.82 7.20 -13.57
N VAL A 326 9.40 6.14 -13.04
CA VAL A 326 10.84 5.97 -12.94
C VAL A 326 11.48 5.90 -14.32
N SER A 327 10.92 5.09 -15.25
CA SER A 327 11.47 4.98 -16.60
C SER A 327 11.56 6.32 -17.33
N LYS A 328 10.59 7.21 -17.13
CA LYS A 328 10.60 8.57 -17.72
C LYS A 328 11.56 9.54 -17.01
N GLY A 329 11.90 9.30 -15.75
CA GLY A 329 12.79 10.12 -14.96
C GLY A 329 14.28 9.81 -15.11
N LEU A 330 14.63 8.65 -15.68
CA LEU A 330 16.02 8.15 -15.75
C LEU A 330 16.98 9.12 -16.44
N SER A 331 16.54 9.81 -17.50
CA SER A 331 17.37 10.79 -18.23
C SER A 331 17.75 12.03 -17.40
N LYS A 332 17.02 12.30 -16.31
CA LYS A 332 17.33 13.39 -15.38
C LYS A 332 18.27 12.98 -14.25
N MET A 333 18.52 11.69 -14.12
CA MET A 333 19.30 11.12 -13.01
C MET A 333 20.73 10.75 -13.41
N THR A 334 21.06 10.83 -14.70
CA THR A 334 22.38 10.46 -15.20
C THR A 334 22.90 11.54 -16.15
N SER A 335 24.14 12.02 -15.89
CA SER A 335 24.83 13.03 -16.69
C SER A 335 25.75 12.44 -17.74
N ALA A 336 26.42 11.33 -17.42
CA ALA A 336 27.43 10.68 -18.25
C ALA A 336 27.37 9.15 -18.09
N ASP A 337 28.11 8.40 -18.90
CA ASP A 337 28.17 6.95 -18.80
C ASP A 337 28.81 6.49 -17.49
N ALA A 338 29.86 7.20 -17.03
CA ALA A 338 30.39 7.05 -15.68
C ALA A 338 30.71 8.41 -15.07
N VAL A 339 30.50 8.54 -13.77
CA VAL A 339 30.93 9.71 -12.96
C VAL A 339 31.80 9.20 -11.84
N ILE A 340 33.01 9.74 -11.76
CA ILE A 340 33.97 9.44 -10.68
C ILE A 340 34.06 10.67 -9.80
N GLU A 341 33.90 10.49 -8.49
CA GLU A 341 33.86 11.59 -7.54
C GLU A 341 34.99 11.47 -6.48
N SER A 342 35.52 12.61 -6.12
CA SER A 342 36.44 12.79 -5.01
C SER A 342 35.87 13.82 -4.04
N TYR A 343 35.94 13.52 -2.75
CA TYR A 343 35.69 14.49 -1.70
C TYR A 343 37.01 14.97 -1.15
N ARG A 344 37.12 16.26 -0.84
CA ARG A 344 38.31 16.82 -0.18
C ARG A 344 38.53 16.09 1.15
N GLU A 345 39.66 15.41 1.26
CA GLU A 345 40.15 14.91 2.54
C GLU A 345 40.72 16.08 3.38
N ASN A 346 40.66 15.95 4.71
CA ASN A 346 41.20 16.94 5.67
C ASN A 346 42.72 17.26 5.50
N SER A 347 43.35 16.65 4.50
CA SER A 347 44.79 16.80 4.20
C SER A 347 45.18 18.03 3.34
N GLY A 348 44.19 18.78 2.86
CA GLY A 348 44.41 20.07 2.22
C GLY A 348 44.99 20.09 0.80
N GLN A 349 45.22 18.95 0.16
CA GLN A 349 45.64 18.89 -1.23
C GLN A 349 44.44 18.74 -2.19
N GLU A 350 44.26 19.75 -3.04
CA GLU A 350 43.41 19.65 -4.24
C GLU A 350 44.12 18.76 -5.27
N ILE A 351 43.67 17.54 -5.45
CA ILE A 351 44.13 16.70 -6.55
C ILE A 351 42.92 16.50 -7.48
N SER A 352 43.10 16.92 -8.75
CA SER A 352 42.16 16.60 -9.82
C SER A 352 41.86 15.10 -9.84
N VAL A 353 40.61 14.72 -10.03
CA VAL A 353 40.23 13.31 -10.16
C VAL A 353 40.95 12.66 -11.33
N LYS A 354 41.11 13.42 -12.41
CA LYS A 354 41.83 12.98 -13.62
C LYS A 354 43.28 12.67 -13.32
N ASP A 355 44.00 13.60 -12.65
CA ASP A 355 45.40 13.42 -12.30
C ASP A 355 45.61 12.24 -11.35
N LYS A 356 44.68 12.04 -10.42
CA LYS A 356 44.72 10.90 -9.50
C LYS A 356 44.54 9.55 -10.22
N LEU A 357 43.66 9.51 -11.20
CA LEU A 357 43.45 8.30 -12.02
C LEU A 357 44.68 8.01 -12.91
N GLU A 358 45.31 9.05 -13.45
CA GLU A 358 46.54 8.89 -14.22
C GLU A 358 47.69 8.36 -13.34
N GLN A 359 47.85 8.86 -12.12
CA GLN A 359 48.84 8.36 -11.16
C GLN A 359 48.60 6.90 -10.76
N LEU A 360 47.32 6.49 -10.70
CA LEU A 360 46.93 5.11 -10.42
C LEU A 360 47.03 4.17 -11.65
N GLY A 361 47.39 4.73 -12.83
CA GLY A 361 47.53 3.99 -14.07
C GLY A 361 46.20 3.54 -14.71
N PHE A 362 45.12 4.22 -14.37
CA PHE A 362 43.80 3.92 -14.96
C PHE A 362 43.78 4.29 -16.45
N PRO A 363 43.38 3.40 -17.36
CA PRO A 363 43.47 3.60 -18.81
C PRO A 363 42.34 4.51 -19.33
N LEU A 364 42.18 5.73 -18.78
CA LEU A 364 41.08 6.65 -19.04
C LEU A 364 40.92 6.98 -20.52
N GLU A 365 42.01 7.33 -21.21
CA GLU A 365 42.00 7.70 -22.64
C GLU A 365 41.58 6.57 -23.59
N LYS A 366 41.78 5.31 -23.18
CA LYS A 366 41.40 4.15 -23.99
C LYS A 366 39.91 3.81 -23.85
N LEU A 367 39.34 4.08 -22.68
CA LEU A 367 38.00 3.70 -22.32
C LEU A 367 36.96 4.82 -22.57
N THR A 368 37.41 6.08 -22.64
CA THR A 368 36.51 7.21 -22.75
C THR A 368 36.75 8.03 -24.02
N SER A 369 35.69 8.52 -24.63
CA SER A 369 35.70 9.42 -25.79
C SER A 369 35.82 10.90 -25.37
N SER A 370 35.25 11.25 -24.23
CA SER A 370 35.35 12.58 -23.65
C SER A 370 35.25 12.53 -22.13
N THR A 371 35.94 13.44 -21.49
CA THR A 371 35.91 13.63 -20.04
C THR A 371 35.73 15.09 -19.71
N VAL A 372 34.89 15.40 -18.73
CA VAL A 372 34.67 16.75 -18.21
C VAL A 372 34.79 16.70 -16.69
N GLU A 373 35.75 17.45 -16.15
CA GLU A 373 35.92 17.58 -14.71
C GLU A 373 35.20 18.83 -14.20
N VAL A 374 34.49 18.69 -13.12
CA VAL A 374 33.66 19.73 -12.52
C VAL A 374 33.98 19.83 -11.04
N ASP A 375 34.38 20.98 -10.59
CA ASP A 375 34.63 21.28 -9.19
C ASP A 375 33.40 21.98 -8.59
N LEU A 376 32.99 21.52 -7.41
CA LEU A 376 31.98 22.13 -6.58
C LEU A 376 32.65 22.82 -5.40
N TYR A 377 32.42 24.12 -5.29
CA TYR A 377 32.97 24.97 -4.24
C TYR A 377 31.91 25.21 -3.16
N GLU A 378 32.33 25.24 -1.90
CA GLU A 378 31.43 25.51 -0.79
C GLU A 378 31.31 27.03 -0.55
N GLN A 379 30.08 27.52 -0.46
CA GLN A 379 29.76 28.90 -0.11
C GLN A 379 28.89 28.92 1.13
N SER A 380 29.47 29.28 2.28
CA SER A 380 28.82 29.10 3.59
C SER A 380 27.66 30.04 3.88
N ASP A 381 27.57 31.18 3.17
CA ASP A 381 26.62 32.23 3.53
C ASP A 381 25.32 32.24 2.72
N ILE A 382 25.21 31.39 1.69
CA ILE A 382 24.04 31.30 0.82
C ILE A 382 23.41 29.94 0.92
N SER A 383 22.16 29.93 1.38
CA SER A 383 21.34 28.70 1.49
C SER A 383 20.04 28.82 0.69
N ILE A 384 19.27 27.75 0.64
CA ILE A 384 17.96 27.73 -0.06
C ILE A 384 17.05 28.84 0.46
N SER A 385 17.06 29.09 1.78
CA SER A 385 16.20 30.09 2.43
C SER A 385 16.53 31.53 1.99
N SER A 386 17.74 31.80 1.50
CA SER A 386 18.15 33.10 0.96
C SER A 386 17.30 33.54 -0.25
N PHE A 387 16.68 32.59 -0.95
CA PHE A 387 15.86 32.82 -2.14
C PHE A 387 14.35 32.88 -1.86
N PHE A 388 13.90 32.82 -0.59
CA PHE A 388 12.48 32.84 -0.26
C PHE A 388 11.94 34.25 -0.04
N LEU A 389 11.28 34.77 -1.04
CA LEU A 389 10.57 36.06 -0.97
C LEU A 389 9.19 35.95 -0.25
N PRO A 390 8.60 37.07 0.18
CA PRO A 390 7.18 37.08 0.53
C PRO A 390 6.33 36.68 -0.69
N GLY A 391 5.53 35.65 -0.57
CA GLY A 391 4.71 35.12 -1.68
C GLY A 391 5.30 33.93 -2.43
N THR A 392 6.51 33.48 -2.11
CA THR A 392 7.10 32.28 -2.73
C THR A 392 6.16 31.06 -2.58
N PRO A 393 5.81 30.39 -3.68
CA PRO A 393 4.92 29.22 -3.64
C PRO A 393 5.48 28.12 -2.77
N GLY A 394 4.68 27.64 -1.82
CA GLY A 394 5.10 26.52 -0.96
C GLY A 394 6.09 26.87 0.17
N LYS A 395 6.45 28.16 0.37
CA LYS A 395 7.40 28.62 1.39
C LYS A 395 7.15 28.01 2.77
N GLU A 396 5.91 27.99 3.25
CA GLU A 396 5.58 27.42 4.55
C GLU A 396 5.84 25.92 4.63
N LYS A 397 5.61 25.20 3.53
CA LYS A 397 5.86 23.75 3.42
C LYS A 397 7.35 23.45 3.36
N LEU A 398 8.10 24.28 2.61
CA LEU A 398 9.55 24.17 2.48
C LEU A 398 10.28 24.48 3.79
N LEU A 399 9.81 25.47 4.56
CA LEU A 399 10.46 25.88 5.82
C LEU A 399 10.07 25.03 7.04
N LYS A 400 8.90 24.38 7.06
CA LYS A 400 8.36 23.78 8.29
C LYS A 400 8.80 22.36 8.62
N ASP A 401 8.81 21.41 7.69
CA ASP A 401 8.92 20.00 8.10
C ASP A 401 9.91 19.13 7.30
N ARG A 402 10.03 19.33 6.00
CA ARG A 402 10.81 18.44 5.14
C ARG A 402 12.24 18.96 4.88
N TYR A 403 12.41 20.27 4.84
CA TYR A 403 13.64 20.92 4.44
C TYR A 403 14.31 21.75 5.56
N LYS A 404 13.72 21.81 6.76
CA LYS A 404 14.28 22.57 7.89
C LYS A 404 15.69 22.11 8.30
N ASN A 405 16.00 20.82 8.13
CA ASN A 405 17.33 20.25 8.36
C ASN A 405 18.18 20.19 7.08
N MET A 406 17.66 20.69 5.95
CA MET A 406 18.27 20.70 4.63
C MET A 406 18.59 22.10 4.14
N ASP A 407 18.41 23.13 4.99
CA ASP A 407 18.85 24.49 4.71
C ASP A 407 20.37 24.57 4.90
N GLN A 408 21.07 23.89 3.98
CA GLN A 408 22.53 23.84 3.93
C GLN A 408 23.05 24.87 2.94
N PRO A 409 24.33 25.28 3.04
CA PRO A 409 24.99 26.10 2.05
C PRO A 409 24.86 25.49 0.65
N LEU A 410 24.60 26.33 -0.34
CA LEU A 410 24.58 25.94 -1.74
C LEU A 410 25.99 25.85 -2.30
N TYR A 411 26.20 24.87 -3.16
CA TYR A 411 27.46 24.75 -3.87
C TYR A 411 27.56 25.74 -5.02
N VAL A 412 28.78 26.12 -5.36
CA VAL A 412 29.11 27.01 -6.48
C VAL A 412 29.82 26.17 -7.55
N MET A 413 29.51 26.43 -8.82
CA MET A 413 30.13 25.82 -9.99
C MET A 413 30.48 26.88 -10.99
N LYS A 414 31.64 26.77 -11.68
CA LYS A 414 32.05 27.67 -12.74
C LYS A 414 31.18 27.53 -13.98
N ILE A 415 30.85 28.64 -14.65
CA ILE A 415 30.05 28.59 -15.90
C ILE A 415 30.79 27.87 -17.03
N SER A 416 32.12 27.93 -17.08
CA SER A 416 32.93 27.18 -18.03
C SER A 416 32.70 25.67 -17.87
N ALA A 417 32.82 25.16 -16.66
CA ALA A 417 32.58 23.72 -16.37
C ALA A 417 31.15 23.30 -16.67
N PHE A 418 30.16 24.12 -16.33
CA PHE A 418 28.76 23.88 -16.66
C PHE A 418 28.53 23.83 -18.17
N ASN A 419 29.14 24.74 -18.93
CA ASN A 419 29.04 24.75 -20.38
C ASN A 419 29.77 23.57 -21.04
N ASP A 420 30.86 23.10 -20.46
CA ASP A 420 31.55 21.90 -20.94
C ASP A 420 30.68 20.64 -20.73
N LEU A 421 30.00 20.52 -19.60
CA LEU A 421 29.01 19.49 -19.38
C LEU A 421 27.83 19.57 -20.39
N ARG A 422 27.37 20.79 -20.67
CA ARG A 422 26.32 21.02 -21.68
C ARG A 422 26.76 20.54 -23.06
N ARG A 423 27.96 20.87 -23.47
CA ARG A 423 28.55 20.41 -24.76
C ARG A 423 28.68 18.88 -24.78
N GLN A 424 29.15 18.28 -23.68
CA GLN A 424 29.25 16.81 -23.57
C GLN A 424 27.88 16.12 -23.70
N GLN A 425 26.82 16.75 -23.19
CA GLN A 425 25.43 16.26 -23.32
C GLN A 425 24.74 16.68 -24.63
N GLY A 426 25.44 17.34 -25.55
CA GLY A 426 24.90 17.81 -26.84
C GLY A 426 23.98 19.03 -26.72
N LEU A 427 24.09 19.81 -25.64
CA LEU A 427 23.32 21.03 -25.41
C LEU A 427 24.14 22.27 -25.79
N GLU A 428 23.47 23.32 -26.25
CA GLU A 428 24.12 24.62 -26.54
C GLU A 428 24.64 25.25 -25.24
N PRO A 429 25.85 25.86 -25.29
CA PRO A 429 26.41 26.61 -24.18
C PRO A 429 25.56 27.84 -23.86
N ILE A 430 25.58 28.28 -22.60
CA ILE A 430 24.87 29.46 -22.13
C ILE A 430 25.86 30.61 -22.08
N ASN A 431 25.49 31.73 -22.72
CA ASN A 431 26.21 33.00 -22.57
C ASN A 431 25.61 33.74 -21.38
N MET A 432 26.44 34.08 -20.43
CA MET A 432 26.09 34.73 -19.19
C MET A 432 26.97 35.98 -19.03
N ASP A 433 26.39 37.09 -18.63
CA ASP A 433 27.16 38.30 -18.35
C ASP A 433 27.95 38.17 -17.03
N GLY A 434 29.07 38.86 -16.90
CA GLY A 434 29.95 38.75 -15.73
C GLY A 434 29.30 39.19 -14.38
N GLN A 435 28.09 39.73 -14.41
CA GLN A 435 27.32 40.14 -13.23
C GLN A 435 26.07 39.31 -13.01
N GLU A 436 25.95 38.22 -13.71
CA GLU A 436 24.82 37.28 -13.60
C GLU A 436 25.25 35.95 -13.03
N PHE A 437 24.30 35.21 -12.46
CA PHE A 437 24.44 33.79 -12.08
C PHE A 437 23.21 33.00 -12.50
N LEU A 438 23.35 31.67 -12.54
CA LEU A 438 22.28 30.70 -12.82
C LEU A 438 22.16 29.79 -11.63
N ILE A 439 21.01 29.09 -11.53
CA ILE A 439 20.78 28.05 -10.52
C ILE A 439 20.43 26.74 -11.23
N ASN A 440 21.19 25.71 -10.94
CA ASN A 440 20.78 24.34 -11.30
C ASN A 440 20.10 23.68 -10.10
N CYS A 441 18.89 23.12 -10.28
CA CYS A 441 18.13 22.47 -9.22
C CYS A 441 17.23 21.37 -9.81
N ASP A 442 17.43 20.13 -9.39
CA ASP A 442 16.66 18.98 -9.89
C ASP A 442 15.40 18.69 -9.05
N VAL A 443 15.25 19.32 -7.87
CA VAL A 443 14.08 19.19 -6.99
C VAL A 443 12.98 20.16 -7.43
N SER A 444 11.95 19.64 -8.08
CA SER A 444 10.87 20.44 -8.70
C SER A 444 10.14 21.42 -7.77
N GLU A 445 10.04 21.12 -6.48
CA GLU A 445 9.39 22.03 -5.51
C GLU A 445 10.27 23.24 -5.19
N ILE A 446 11.57 23.03 -5.12
CA ILE A 446 12.57 24.08 -4.85
C ILE A 446 12.81 24.90 -6.12
N SER A 447 12.90 24.25 -7.29
CA SER A 447 13.03 24.91 -8.58
C SER A 447 11.95 25.97 -8.81
N LYS A 448 10.70 25.70 -8.44
CA LYS A 448 9.60 26.69 -8.50
C LYS A 448 9.82 27.91 -7.59
N ALA A 449 10.49 27.73 -6.46
CA ALA A 449 10.82 28.84 -5.58
C ALA A 449 11.93 29.71 -6.21
N TYR A 450 12.92 29.10 -6.86
CA TYR A 450 13.95 29.82 -7.63
C TYR A 450 13.37 30.53 -8.86
N GLU A 451 12.45 29.88 -9.59
CA GLU A 451 11.73 30.49 -10.71
C GLU A 451 10.95 31.75 -10.25
N TYR A 452 10.28 31.64 -9.10
CA TYR A 452 9.58 32.78 -8.50
C TYR A 452 10.56 33.91 -8.09
N TYR A 453 11.73 33.54 -7.54
CA TYR A 453 12.77 34.51 -7.23
C TYR A 453 13.33 35.17 -8.49
N ALA A 454 13.53 34.42 -9.57
CA ALA A 454 14.00 34.98 -10.85
C ALA A 454 13.04 36.01 -11.46
N GLU A 455 11.73 35.87 -11.18
CA GLU A 455 10.69 36.81 -11.67
C GLU A 455 10.49 38.04 -10.77
N HIS A 456 10.73 37.91 -9.45
CA HIS A 456 10.32 38.92 -8.45
C HIS A 456 11.46 39.37 -7.55
N GLY A 457 12.65 38.76 -7.61
CA GLY A 457 13.81 39.08 -6.80
C GLY A 457 14.59 40.24 -7.44
N GLU A 458 14.83 41.29 -6.67
CA GLU A 458 15.63 42.46 -7.14
C GLU A 458 17.01 42.52 -6.47
N ALA A 459 17.22 41.78 -5.39
CA ALA A 459 18.46 41.86 -4.63
C ALA A 459 19.57 40.97 -5.23
N PRO A 460 20.73 41.52 -5.58
CA PRO A 460 21.88 40.71 -5.95
C PRO A 460 22.40 39.92 -4.75
N ILE A 461 23.02 38.78 -5.02
CA ILE A 461 23.76 38.00 -4.02
C ILE A 461 25.23 38.33 -4.11
N GLU A 462 25.93 38.22 -3.00
CA GLU A 462 27.38 38.45 -2.95
C GLU A 462 28.13 37.12 -2.86
N ILE A 463 28.96 36.81 -3.85
CA ILE A 463 29.79 35.61 -3.90
C ILE A 463 31.23 36.04 -4.09
N ASN A 464 32.07 35.72 -3.10
CA ASN A 464 33.51 36.05 -3.15
C ASN A 464 33.81 37.53 -3.50
N GLY A 465 32.99 38.47 -2.97
CA GLY A 465 33.10 39.89 -3.23
C GLY A 465 32.54 40.38 -4.57
N HIS A 466 31.94 39.48 -5.36
CA HIS A 466 31.23 39.81 -6.60
C HIS A 466 29.74 39.91 -6.34
N SER A 467 29.11 41.02 -6.73
CA SER A 467 27.67 41.23 -6.63
C SER A 467 27.00 40.72 -7.89
N LEU A 468 26.25 39.60 -7.78
CA LEU A 468 25.65 38.88 -8.90
C LEU A 468 24.14 38.89 -8.82
N SER A 469 23.44 39.02 -9.95
CA SER A 469 21.98 38.91 -10.07
C SER A 469 21.58 37.66 -10.81
N LEU A 470 20.42 37.02 -10.41
CA LEU A 470 19.95 35.86 -11.09
C LEU A 470 19.47 36.20 -12.50
N MET A 471 20.03 35.53 -13.50
CA MET A 471 19.66 35.70 -14.89
C MET A 471 18.15 35.38 -15.09
N LYS A 472 17.46 36.16 -15.90
CA LYS A 472 16.08 35.93 -16.24
C LYS A 472 15.94 34.57 -16.97
N ASN A 473 15.10 33.70 -16.48
CA ASN A 473 15.01 32.28 -16.88
C ASN A 473 16.30 31.47 -16.58
N GLY A 474 17.07 31.87 -15.59
CA GLY A 474 18.35 31.26 -15.20
C GLY A 474 18.22 30.04 -14.29
N VAL A 475 17.05 29.36 -14.23
CA VAL A 475 16.85 28.15 -13.44
C VAL A 475 16.83 26.94 -14.36
N TYR A 476 17.75 26.02 -14.14
CA TYR A 476 17.97 24.83 -14.94
C TYR A 476 17.76 23.55 -14.14
N GLN A 477 17.44 22.46 -14.84
CA GLN A 477 17.30 21.10 -14.28
C GLN A 477 18.17 20.14 -15.08
N MET A 478 19.47 20.34 -15.07
CA MET A 478 20.43 19.55 -15.82
C MET A 478 21.21 18.61 -14.89
N PRO A 479 21.28 17.30 -15.19
CA PRO A 479 22.12 16.40 -14.40
C PRO A 479 23.61 16.71 -14.65
N TYR A 480 24.38 16.84 -13.58
CA TYR A 480 25.85 16.97 -13.62
C TYR A 480 26.55 15.81 -12.90
N GLN A 481 25.78 14.88 -12.37
CA GLN A 481 26.22 13.69 -11.67
C GLN A 481 25.25 12.52 -11.93
N ASN A 482 25.72 11.29 -11.69
CA ASN A 482 24.89 10.11 -11.73
C ASN A 482 24.34 9.83 -10.33
N VAL A 483 23.01 9.92 -10.15
CA VAL A 483 22.37 9.76 -8.84
C VAL A 483 21.16 8.84 -8.92
N ASN A 484 20.90 8.12 -7.86
CA ASN A 484 19.71 7.29 -7.73
C ASN A 484 18.49 8.04 -7.15
N VAL A 485 18.72 9.24 -6.60
CA VAL A 485 17.67 10.14 -6.07
C VAL A 485 18.05 11.56 -6.45
N LEU A 486 17.11 12.31 -7.02
CA LEU A 486 17.28 13.75 -7.28
C LEU A 486 17.51 14.47 -5.96
N SER A 487 18.67 15.09 -5.79
CA SER A 487 19.14 15.68 -4.54
C SER A 487 19.80 17.04 -4.68
N ASP A 488 19.95 17.55 -5.91
CA ASP A 488 20.45 18.89 -6.14
C ASP A 488 19.38 19.92 -5.76
N MET A 489 19.54 20.51 -4.58
CA MET A 489 18.63 21.52 -4.04
C MET A 489 18.92 22.93 -4.53
N GLY A 490 20.02 23.10 -5.27
CA GLY A 490 20.48 24.33 -5.86
C GLY A 490 22.00 24.38 -5.92
N THR A 491 22.52 24.39 -7.14
CA THR A 491 23.95 24.69 -7.41
C THR A 491 24.01 26.02 -8.12
N LEU A 492 24.75 26.96 -7.56
CA LEU A 492 24.94 28.31 -8.11
C LEU A 492 26.00 28.25 -9.20
N ILE A 493 25.64 28.62 -10.42
CA ILE A 493 26.53 28.64 -11.56
C ILE A 493 26.94 30.10 -11.78
N VAL A 494 28.22 30.38 -11.57
CA VAL A 494 28.76 31.75 -11.52
C VAL A 494 29.84 31.97 -12.58
N PRO A 495 30.17 33.23 -12.92
CA PRO A 495 31.36 33.55 -13.71
C PRO A 495 32.60 32.95 -13.08
N ASP A 496 33.54 32.50 -13.90
CA ASP A 496 34.74 31.80 -13.44
C ASP A 496 35.56 32.67 -12.45
N GLU A 497 35.61 33.99 -12.68
CA GLU A 497 36.28 34.96 -11.81
C GLU A 497 35.68 35.02 -10.39
N ALA A 498 34.38 34.85 -10.26
CA ALA A 498 33.70 34.83 -8.97
C ALA A 498 33.95 33.55 -8.14
N ALA A 499 34.37 32.48 -8.81
CA ALA A 499 34.74 31.22 -8.16
C ALA A 499 36.27 31.10 -7.92
N GLU A 500 37.09 32.07 -8.36
CA GLU A 500 38.53 32.04 -8.13
C GLU A 500 38.87 32.20 -6.65
N GLY A 501 39.70 31.29 -6.12
CA GLY A 501 40.12 31.31 -4.72
C GLY A 501 39.13 30.67 -3.73
N LEU A 502 37.97 30.21 -4.19
CA LEU A 502 37.12 29.35 -3.37
C LEU A 502 37.73 27.95 -3.24
N GLU A 503 37.57 27.33 -2.09
CA GLU A 503 38.06 25.99 -1.86
C GLU A 503 37.11 24.93 -2.47
N SER A 504 37.65 24.04 -3.30
CA SER A 504 36.86 22.91 -3.84
C SER A 504 36.49 21.93 -2.72
N PHE A 505 35.21 21.64 -2.60
CA PHE A 505 34.69 20.67 -1.65
C PHE A 505 34.60 19.27 -2.26
N ARG A 506 34.25 19.20 -3.56
CA ARG A 506 34.02 17.95 -4.28
C ARG A 506 34.34 18.13 -5.75
N SER A 507 35.04 17.19 -6.31
CA SER A 507 35.34 17.13 -7.75
C SER A 507 34.69 15.94 -8.40
N LEU A 508 34.11 16.14 -9.58
CA LEU A 508 33.33 15.16 -10.35
C LEU A 508 33.94 15.03 -11.75
N LEU A 509 34.40 13.86 -12.12
CA LEU A 509 34.85 13.56 -13.48
C LEU A 509 33.73 12.81 -14.23
N ASN A 510 33.10 13.48 -15.19
CA ASN A 510 32.08 12.95 -16.06
C ASN A 510 32.75 12.31 -17.29
N CYS A 511 32.55 11.00 -17.48
CA CYS A 511 33.18 10.22 -18.52
C CYS A 511 32.12 9.68 -19.51
N MET A 512 32.30 9.93 -20.81
CA MET A 512 31.55 9.29 -21.85
C MET A 512 32.41 8.17 -22.46
N TYR A 513 31.85 6.98 -22.62
CA TYR A 513 32.58 5.84 -23.19
C TYR A 513 32.89 6.04 -24.68
N THR A 514 33.90 5.34 -25.18
CA THR A 514 34.22 5.32 -26.61
C THR A 514 33.11 4.66 -27.42
N GLU A 515 32.46 3.63 -26.86
CA GLU A 515 31.31 2.96 -27.43
C GLU A 515 30.27 2.77 -26.32
N ASN A 516 29.02 3.10 -26.62
CA ASN A 516 27.92 2.85 -25.68
C ASN A 516 27.49 1.38 -25.75
N SER A 517 28.34 0.48 -25.24
CA SER A 517 28.14 -0.97 -25.23
C SER A 517 28.30 -1.54 -23.83
N GLU A 518 27.65 -2.69 -23.60
CA GLU A 518 27.76 -3.44 -22.35
C GLU A 518 29.23 -3.90 -22.10
N GLN A 519 29.91 -4.27 -23.17
CA GLN A 519 31.31 -4.69 -23.12
C GLN A 519 32.26 -3.56 -22.68
N MET A 520 31.98 -2.31 -23.08
CA MET A 520 32.81 -1.18 -22.69
C MET A 520 32.60 -0.86 -21.20
N GLU A 521 31.37 -0.96 -20.71
CA GLU A 521 31.12 -0.78 -19.26
C GLU A 521 31.77 -1.89 -18.44
N GLU A 522 31.72 -3.13 -18.88
CA GLU A 522 32.44 -4.23 -18.21
C GLU A 522 33.93 -3.96 -18.18
N ALA A 523 34.52 -3.58 -19.31
CA ALA A 523 35.96 -3.24 -19.38
C ALA A 523 36.32 -2.06 -18.47
N PHE A 524 35.46 -1.05 -18.38
CA PHE A 524 35.66 0.10 -17.49
C PHE A 524 35.60 -0.33 -16.01
N MET A 525 34.61 -1.15 -15.65
CA MET A 525 34.44 -1.64 -14.28
C MET A 525 35.53 -2.65 -13.88
N ASP A 526 35.98 -3.50 -14.79
CA ASP A 526 37.12 -4.40 -14.53
C ASP A 526 38.40 -3.61 -14.23
N ALA A 527 38.71 -2.61 -15.07
CA ALA A 527 39.85 -1.71 -14.82
C ALA A 527 39.70 -0.95 -13.50
N TRP A 528 38.46 -0.57 -13.12
CA TRP A 528 38.18 0.09 -11.83
C TRP A 528 38.42 -0.84 -10.64
N GLN A 529 38.04 -2.11 -10.74
CA GLN A 529 38.20 -3.09 -9.67
C GLN A 529 39.69 -3.46 -9.42
N GLU A 530 40.54 -3.27 -10.42
CA GLU A 530 41.99 -3.45 -10.25
C GLU A 530 42.63 -2.36 -9.39
N LEU A 531 41.96 -1.21 -9.24
CA LEU A 531 42.44 -0.12 -8.38
C LEU A 531 42.12 -0.43 -6.91
N ASN A 532 43.15 -0.53 -6.07
CA ASN A 532 42.98 -0.73 -4.63
C ASN A 532 42.79 0.62 -3.91
N ASP A 533 41.84 0.67 -3.01
CA ASP A 533 41.55 1.76 -2.04
C ASP A 533 41.91 3.19 -2.52
N THR A 534 41.17 3.63 -3.52
CA THR A 534 41.47 4.89 -4.20
C THR A 534 41.03 6.13 -3.43
N GLY A 535 40.14 6.00 -2.45
CA GLY A 535 39.36 7.08 -1.85
C GLY A 535 38.42 7.80 -2.83
N LEU A 536 38.28 7.26 -4.08
CA LEU A 536 37.37 7.75 -5.09
C LEU A 536 36.10 6.92 -5.09
N ARG A 537 34.98 7.51 -5.52
CA ARG A 537 33.70 6.82 -5.70
C ARG A 537 33.33 6.85 -7.17
N ILE A 538 32.67 5.78 -7.63
CA ILE A 538 32.17 5.67 -8.99
C ILE A 538 30.67 5.43 -9.02
N ALA A 539 30.00 6.09 -9.96
CA ALA A 539 28.60 5.88 -10.27
C ALA A 539 28.42 5.74 -11.79
N THR A 540 28.28 4.53 -12.31
CA THR A 540 28.00 4.35 -13.74
C THR A 540 26.52 4.50 -14.01
N LYS A 541 26.19 4.96 -15.19
CA LYS A 541 24.82 5.10 -15.68
C LYS A 541 24.04 3.78 -15.57
N ARG A 542 24.66 2.67 -15.95
CA ARG A 542 24.06 1.34 -15.89
C ARG A 542 23.79 0.90 -14.47
N LEU A 543 24.73 1.13 -13.53
CA LEU A 543 24.53 0.82 -12.11
C LEU A 543 23.34 1.61 -11.56
N ILE A 544 23.28 2.90 -11.81
CA ILE A 544 22.20 3.77 -11.37
C ILE A 544 20.86 3.34 -11.96
N ILE A 545 20.80 3.11 -13.28
CA ILE A 545 19.58 2.65 -13.96
C ILE A 545 19.12 1.29 -13.39
N THR A 546 20.06 0.36 -13.22
CA THR A 546 19.74 -0.96 -12.67
C THR A 546 19.22 -0.87 -11.24
N GLU A 547 19.85 -0.05 -10.39
CA GLU A 547 19.46 0.18 -9.01
C GLU A 547 18.06 0.80 -8.89
N ILE A 548 17.81 1.88 -9.65
CA ILE A 548 16.52 2.56 -9.66
C ILE A 548 15.42 1.65 -10.21
N THR A 549 15.70 0.96 -11.33
CA THR A 549 14.73 0.07 -11.96
C THR A 549 14.41 -1.11 -11.04
N SER A 550 15.42 -1.72 -10.43
CA SER A 550 15.23 -2.82 -9.48
C SER A 550 14.42 -2.39 -8.26
N THR A 551 14.72 -1.22 -7.69
CA THR A 551 13.98 -0.68 -6.54
C THR A 551 12.53 -0.37 -6.91
N SER A 552 12.30 0.27 -8.06
CA SER A 552 10.95 0.63 -8.51
C SER A 552 10.11 -0.60 -8.87
N MET A 553 10.71 -1.61 -9.50
CA MET A 553 10.06 -2.90 -9.76
C MET A 553 9.69 -3.60 -8.46
N THR A 554 10.58 -3.57 -7.47
CA THR A 554 10.34 -4.12 -6.14
C THR A 554 9.12 -3.47 -5.47
N LEU A 555 9.10 -2.15 -5.42
CA LEU A 555 7.99 -1.41 -4.83
C LEU A 555 6.68 -1.64 -5.60
N SER A 556 6.74 -1.63 -6.93
CA SER A 556 5.58 -1.93 -7.79
C SER A 556 5.04 -3.33 -7.56
N TYR A 557 5.92 -4.32 -7.48
CA TYR A 557 5.54 -5.71 -7.19
C TYR A 557 4.82 -5.82 -5.85
N ILE A 558 5.41 -5.27 -4.78
CA ILE A 558 4.82 -5.29 -3.44
C ILE A 558 3.45 -4.59 -3.44
N ALA A 559 3.34 -3.41 -4.07
CA ALA A 559 2.11 -2.64 -4.10
C ALA A 559 0.99 -3.37 -4.85
N VAL A 560 1.25 -3.90 -6.04
CA VAL A 560 0.25 -4.64 -6.83
C VAL A 560 -0.17 -5.91 -6.09
N TYR A 561 0.78 -6.66 -5.55
CA TYR A 561 0.52 -7.88 -4.80
C TYR A 561 -0.34 -7.62 -3.56
N LEU A 562 0.01 -6.59 -2.80
CA LEU A 562 -0.75 -6.15 -1.62
C LEU A 562 -2.18 -5.73 -2.01
N GLY A 563 -2.32 -4.99 -3.11
CA GLY A 563 -3.62 -4.57 -3.61
C GLY A 563 -4.52 -5.74 -4.01
N ILE A 564 -3.96 -6.76 -4.65
CA ILE A 564 -4.69 -8.01 -4.99
C ILE A 564 -5.14 -8.72 -3.70
N ILE A 565 -4.29 -8.83 -2.69
CA ILE A 565 -4.65 -9.45 -1.41
C ILE A 565 -5.81 -8.71 -0.75
N PHE A 566 -5.75 -7.37 -0.70
CA PHE A 566 -6.84 -6.57 -0.13
C PHE A 566 -8.15 -6.76 -0.89
N LEU A 567 -8.10 -6.82 -2.22
CA LEU A 567 -9.27 -7.08 -3.05
C LEU A 567 -9.90 -8.43 -2.74
N ILE A 568 -9.08 -9.47 -2.70
CA ILE A 568 -9.55 -10.83 -2.42
C ILE A 568 -10.11 -10.92 -0.98
N CYS A 569 -9.45 -10.29 0.00
CA CYS A 569 -9.95 -10.21 1.38
C CYS A 569 -11.32 -9.51 1.46
N ALA A 570 -11.47 -8.36 0.80
CA ALA A 570 -12.76 -7.65 0.76
C ALA A 570 -13.87 -8.51 0.14
N CYS A 571 -13.58 -9.16 -0.98
CA CYS A 571 -14.50 -10.07 -1.66
C CYS A 571 -14.89 -11.27 -0.77
N ALA A 572 -13.93 -11.89 -0.10
CA ALA A 572 -14.18 -13.02 0.79
C ALA A 572 -15.06 -12.63 1.98
N VAL A 573 -14.81 -11.46 2.60
CA VAL A 573 -15.65 -10.95 3.70
C VAL A 573 -17.07 -10.71 3.23
N LEU A 574 -17.25 -10.09 2.05
CA LEU A 574 -18.57 -9.86 1.46
C LEU A 574 -19.30 -11.18 1.15
N ALA A 575 -18.63 -12.14 0.52
CA ALA A 575 -19.20 -13.43 0.18
C ALA A 575 -19.66 -14.20 1.43
N LEU A 576 -18.83 -14.22 2.48
CA LEU A 576 -19.17 -14.80 3.76
C LEU A 576 -20.39 -14.14 4.41
N GLN A 577 -20.41 -12.80 4.39
CA GLN A 577 -21.51 -12.03 4.96
C GLN A 577 -22.81 -12.30 4.21
N GLN A 578 -22.79 -12.36 2.88
CA GLN A 578 -23.96 -12.64 2.07
C GLN A 578 -24.44 -14.08 2.24
N THR A 579 -23.54 -15.04 2.28
CA THR A 579 -23.88 -16.44 2.57
C THR A 579 -24.53 -16.59 3.95
N ALA A 580 -23.99 -15.92 4.97
CA ALA A 580 -24.58 -15.87 6.30
C ALA A 580 -25.99 -15.27 6.29
N ASN A 581 -26.17 -14.13 5.61
CA ASN A 581 -27.46 -13.47 5.45
C ASN A 581 -28.49 -14.35 4.71
N ALA A 582 -28.06 -15.08 3.66
CA ALA A 582 -28.92 -15.98 2.91
C ALA A 582 -29.49 -17.10 3.81
N ILE A 583 -28.61 -17.72 4.60
CA ILE A 583 -29.03 -18.77 5.51
C ILE A 583 -30.02 -18.23 6.57
N ASP A 584 -29.77 -17.03 7.13
CA ASP A 584 -30.65 -16.38 8.11
C ASP A 584 -32.04 -16.05 7.52
N ASN A 585 -32.08 -15.72 6.22
CA ASN A 585 -33.29 -15.32 5.54
C ASN A 585 -34.08 -16.50 4.91
N THR A 586 -33.57 -17.72 4.95
CA THR A 586 -34.23 -18.89 4.31
C THR A 586 -35.69 -19.05 4.76
N ALA A 587 -35.94 -18.96 6.07
CA ALA A 587 -37.30 -19.06 6.61
C ALA A 587 -38.23 -17.92 6.13
N ARG A 588 -37.70 -16.70 5.98
CA ARG A 588 -38.47 -15.54 5.49
C ARG A 588 -38.82 -15.68 4.02
N TYR A 589 -37.92 -16.18 3.19
CA TYR A 589 -38.19 -16.45 1.77
C TYR A 589 -39.18 -17.62 1.61
N GLU A 590 -39.12 -18.61 2.49
CA GLU A 590 -40.11 -19.71 2.52
C GLU A 590 -41.50 -19.19 2.89
N THR A 591 -41.62 -18.27 3.85
CA THR A 591 -42.90 -17.61 4.18
C THR A 591 -43.43 -16.80 3.00
N LEU A 592 -42.59 -16.05 2.27
CA LEU A 592 -43.01 -15.34 1.06
C LEU A 592 -43.54 -16.30 -0.02
N ARG A 593 -42.89 -17.46 -0.19
CA ARG A 593 -43.35 -18.49 -1.12
C ARG A 593 -44.71 -19.03 -0.73
N ARG A 594 -44.95 -19.29 0.58
CA ARG A 594 -46.23 -19.72 1.11
C ARG A 594 -47.34 -18.66 0.95
N LEU A 595 -46.98 -17.37 0.95
CA LEU A 595 -47.89 -16.27 0.69
C LEU A 595 -48.13 -16.01 -0.81
N GLY A 596 -47.60 -16.87 -1.70
CA GLY A 596 -47.83 -16.77 -3.15
C GLY A 596 -46.96 -15.77 -3.89
N ALA A 597 -45.85 -15.28 -3.31
CA ALA A 597 -44.93 -14.38 -4.01
C ALA A 597 -44.27 -15.09 -5.20
N LYS A 598 -44.26 -14.42 -6.36
CA LYS A 598 -43.65 -14.94 -7.59
C LYS A 598 -42.13 -15.09 -7.41
N GLU A 599 -41.57 -16.20 -7.89
CA GLU A 599 -40.13 -16.47 -7.79
C GLU A 599 -39.28 -15.41 -8.51
N SER A 600 -39.76 -14.89 -9.66
CA SER A 600 -39.13 -13.81 -10.38
C SER A 600 -38.98 -12.55 -9.53
N SER A 601 -39.96 -12.20 -8.72
CA SER A 601 -39.91 -11.05 -7.80
C SER A 601 -38.94 -11.31 -6.63
N MET A 602 -38.91 -12.54 -6.12
CA MET A 602 -37.91 -12.93 -5.09
C MET A 602 -36.48 -12.91 -5.62
N ARG A 603 -36.22 -13.37 -6.86
CA ARG A 603 -34.89 -13.28 -7.52
C ARG A 603 -34.47 -11.82 -7.75
N LYS A 604 -35.39 -10.96 -8.18
CA LYS A 604 -35.13 -9.53 -8.34
C LYS A 604 -34.77 -8.86 -7.03
N THR A 605 -35.50 -9.17 -5.96
CA THR A 605 -35.22 -8.68 -4.61
C THR A 605 -33.85 -9.12 -4.14
N LEU A 606 -33.48 -10.38 -4.32
CA LEU A 606 -32.16 -10.90 -3.97
C LEU A 606 -31.04 -10.19 -4.73
N ARG A 607 -31.20 -10.03 -6.06
CA ARG A 607 -30.21 -9.33 -6.88
C ARG A 607 -30.02 -7.89 -6.41
N THR A 608 -31.09 -7.17 -6.10
CA THR A 608 -31.02 -5.79 -5.61
C THR A 608 -30.32 -5.70 -4.26
N GLN A 609 -30.60 -6.65 -3.34
CA GLN A 609 -29.94 -6.71 -2.05
C GLN A 609 -28.43 -6.90 -2.19
N ILE A 610 -27.99 -7.89 -2.96
CA ILE A 610 -26.56 -8.16 -3.18
C ILE A 610 -25.90 -6.99 -3.88
N LEU A 611 -26.55 -6.37 -4.87
CA LEU A 611 -26.02 -5.21 -5.58
C LEU A 611 -25.79 -4.02 -4.64
N VAL A 612 -26.68 -3.76 -3.70
CA VAL A 612 -26.49 -2.68 -2.70
C VAL A 612 -25.32 -3.01 -1.77
N TYR A 613 -25.20 -4.24 -1.29
CA TYR A 613 -24.09 -4.64 -0.41
C TYR A 613 -22.72 -4.59 -1.07
N PHE A 614 -22.64 -4.93 -2.36
CA PHE A 614 -21.42 -4.82 -3.13
C PHE A 614 -21.19 -3.39 -3.62
N GLY A 615 -22.23 -2.73 -4.13
CA GLY A 615 -22.12 -1.42 -4.79
C GLY A 615 -21.78 -0.27 -3.85
N VAL A 616 -22.42 -0.19 -2.67
CA VAL A 616 -22.20 0.96 -1.77
C VAL A 616 -20.78 1.05 -1.25
N PRO A 617 -20.16 -0.04 -0.71
CA PRO A 617 -18.75 0.02 -0.31
C PRO A 617 -17.81 0.26 -1.48
N LEU A 618 -18.12 -0.27 -2.67
CA LEU A 618 -17.31 -0.08 -3.88
C LEU A 618 -17.28 1.37 -4.31
N VAL A 619 -18.45 2.00 -4.47
CA VAL A 619 -18.54 3.40 -4.92
C VAL A 619 -17.83 4.32 -3.94
N LEU A 620 -18.04 4.12 -2.63
CA LEU A 620 -17.38 4.92 -1.60
C LEU A 620 -15.86 4.71 -1.58
N GLY A 621 -15.41 3.45 -1.71
CA GLY A 621 -13.99 3.10 -1.79
C GLY A 621 -13.31 3.73 -3.01
N LEU A 622 -13.95 3.68 -4.18
CA LEU A 622 -13.43 4.32 -5.40
C LEU A 622 -13.37 5.84 -5.29
N LEU A 623 -14.36 6.49 -4.65
CA LEU A 623 -14.32 7.94 -4.40
C LEU A 623 -13.09 8.32 -3.55
N TYR A 624 -12.77 7.53 -2.52
CA TYR A 624 -11.55 7.76 -1.73
C TYR A 624 -10.28 7.50 -2.53
N SER A 625 -10.30 6.50 -3.41
CA SER A 625 -9.13 6.16 -4.23
C SER A 625 -8.71 7.30 -5.15
N VAL A 626 -9.64 8.12 -5.63
CA VAL A 626 -9.31 9.32 -6.43
C VAL A 626 -8.38 10.26 -5.66
N VAL A 627 -8.69 10.51 -4.38
CA VAL A 627 -7.85 11.37 -3.51
C VAL A 627 -6.52 10.68 -3.22
N GLY A 628 -6.55 9.40 -2.83
CA GLY A 628 -5.34 8.63 -2.53
C GLY A 628 -4.37 8.55 -3.70
N ILE A 629 -4.89 8.31 -4.90
CA ILE A 629 -4.09 8.28 -6.15
C ILE A 629 -3.49 9.65 -6.41
N ARG A 630 -4.28 10.72 -6.31
CA ARG A 630 -3.79 12.08 -6.53
C ARG A 630 -2.64 12.44 -5.57
N VAL A 631 -2.80 12.16 -4.28
CA VAL A 631 -1.76 12.40 -3.26
C VAL A 631 -0.49 11.65 -3.61
N MET A 632 -0.59 10.34 -3.90
CA MET A 632 0.57 9.51 -4.21
C MET A 632 1.29 9.95 -5.48
N TYR A 633 0.57 10.28 -6.55
CA TYR A 633 1.21 10.75 -7.78
C TYR A 633 1.81 12.16 -7.67
N THR A 634 1.28 13.01 -6.80
CA THR A 634 1.89 14.30 -6.50
C THR A 634 3.25 14.13 -5.82
N GLU A 635 3.37 13.14 -4.92
CA GLU A 635 4.62 12.84 -4.20
C GLU A 635 5.65 12.06 -5.05
N LEU A 636 5.19 11.29 -6.06
CA LEU A 636 6.07 10.60 -7.01
C LEU A 636 6.70 11.56 -8.04
N GLY A 637 6.35 12.85 -7.99
CA GLY A 637 6.83 13.87 -8.94
C GLY A 637 6.09 13.81 -10.28
N ASN A 638 5.75 14.94 -10.82
CA ASN A 638 5.05 15.27 -12.08
C ASN A 638 4.82 14.11 -13.10
N VAL A 639 4.07 13.08 -12.67
CA VAL A 639 3.70 11.97 -13.54
C VAL A 639 2.70 12.49 -14.58
N PRO A 640 2.91 12.27 -15.88
CA PRO A 640 2.00 12.72 -16.92
C PRO A 640 0.58 12.15 -16.74
N ALA A 641 -0.42 12.99 -16.98
CA ALA A 641 -1.83 12.62 -16.77
C ALA A 641 -2.30 11.43 -17.63
N ASP A 642 -1.72 11.23 -18.80
CA ASP A 642 -1.96 10.08 -19.69
C ASP A 642 -1.52 8.77 -19.04
N VAL A 643 -0.36 8.75 -18.37
CA VAL A 643 0.17 7.59 -17.64
C VAL A 643 -0.74 7.25 -16.44
N ILE A 644 -1.16 8.28 -15.69
CA ILE A 644 -2.10 8.09 -14.57
C ILE A 644 -3.40 7.46 -15.09
N ALA A 645 -3.95 7.99 -16.19
CA ALA A 645 -5.18 7.49 -16.79
C ALA A 645 -5.06 6.03 -17.25
N GLN A 646 -3.94 5.65 -17.89
CA GLN A 646 -3.69 4.28 -18.32
C GLN A 646 -3.61 3.31 -17.13
N ASN A 647 -2.89 3.67 -16.08
CA ASN A 647 -2.74 2.84 -14.87
C ASN A 647 -4.06 2.67 -14.12
N VAL A 648 -4.84 3.75 -13.99
CA VAL A 648 -6.18 3.71 -13.39
C VAL A 648 -7.14 2.88 -14.22
N LEU A 649 -7.10 2.99 -15.56
CA LEU A 649 -7.91 2.18 -16.47
C LEU A 649 -7.59 0.69 -16.29
N PHE A 650 -6.30 0.35 -16.28
CA PHE A 650 -5.86 -1.03 -16.13
C PHE A 650 -6.26 -1.60 -14.76
N ALA A 651 -6.00 -0.86 -13.67
CA ALA A 651 -6.45 -1.23 -12.32
C ALA A 651 -7.98 -1.44 -12.29
N SER A 652 -8.75 -0.58 -12.98
CA SER A 652 -10.21 -0.68 -13.08
C SER A 652 -10.66 -1.97 -13.76
N VAL A 653 -10.03 -2.34 -14.89
CA VAL A 653 -10.35 -3.58 -15.61
C VAL A 653 -10.08 -4.80 -14.72
N MET A 654 -8.91 -4.87 -14.11
CA MET A 654 -8.55 -5.96 -13.20
C MET A 654 -9.51 -6.04 -12.00
N PHE A 655 -9.86 -4.89 -11.44
CA PHE A 655 -10.78 -4.79 -10.32
C PHE A 655 -12.19 -5.27 -10.69
N ILE A 656 -12.72 -4.86 -11.85
CA ILE A 656 -14.03 -5.29 -12.36
C ILE A 656 -14.05 -6.81 -12.61
N LEU A 657 -13.00 -7.37 -13.16
CA LEU A 657 -12.91 -8.81 -13.42
C LEU A 657 -12.97 -9.61 -12.11
N VAL A 658 -12.15 -9.25 -11.11
CA VAL A 658 -12.11 -9.99 -9.84
C VAL A 658 -13.37 -9.74 -9.03
N TYR A 659 -13.73 -8.48 -8.79
CA TYR A 659 -14.88 -8.11 -7.96
C TYR A 659 -16.21 -8.55 -8.58
N GLY A 660 -16.34 -8.40 -9.90
CA GLY A 660 -17.51 -8.85 -10.66
C GLY A 660 -17.68 -10.37 -10.66
N SER A 661 -16.57 -11.12 -10.76
CA SER A 661 -16.61 -12.59 -10.64
C SER A 661 -17.10 -13.02 -9.25
N TYR A 662 -16.59 -12.38 -8.19
CA TYR A 662 -17.05 -12.65 -6.82
C TYR A 662 -18.53 -12.28 -6.60
N PHE A 663 -18.98 -11.17 -7.17
CA PHE A 663 -20.39 -10.80 -7.16
C PHE A 663 -21.27 -11.90 -7.77
N PHE A 664 -20.89 -12.39 -8.95
CA PHE A 664 -21.63 -13.42 -9.66
C PHE A 664 -21.65 -14.76 -8.90
N ILE A 665 -20.50 -15.21 -8.39
CA ILE A 665 -20.38 -16.41 -7.58
C ILE A 665 -21.25 -16.29 -6.32
N THR A 666 -21.19 -15.15 -5.64
CA THR A 666 -21.97 -14.90 -4.42
C THR A 666 -23.46 -14.90 -4.70
N TYR A 667 -23.88 -14.28 -5.80
CA TYR A 667 -25.29 -14.28 -6.23
C TYR A 667 -25.80 -15.71 -6.49
N ASN A 668 -25.08 -16.51 -7.27
CA ASN A 668 -25.47 -17.89 -7.57
C ASN A 668 -25.50 -18.76 -6.31
N ASN A 669 -24.49 -18.67 -5.46
CA ASN A 669 -24.45 -19.41 -4.20
C ASN A 669 -25.64 -19.05 -3.28
N THR A 670 -25.94 -17.75 -3.16
CA THR A 670 -27.08 -17.26 -2.36
C THR A 670 -28.41 -17.72 -2.94
N LYS A 671 -28.57 -17.69 -4.27
CA LYS A 671 -29.75 -18.20 -4.98
C LYS A 671 -29.99 -19.68 -4.70
N ASN A 672 -28.95 -20.51 -4.74
CA ASN A 672 -29.02 -21.93 -4.43
C ASN A 672 -29.40 -22.21 -2.97
N ILE A 673 -28.82 -21.44 -2.00
CA ILE A 673 -29.17 -21.56 -0.57
C ILE A 673 -30.66 -21.29 -0.34
N LEU A 674 -31.22 -20.29 -1.00
CA LEU A 674 -32.62 -19.90 -0.90
C LEU A 674 -33.56 -20.76 -1.75
N LYS A 675 -33.02 -21.73 -2.49
CA LYS A 675 -33.77 -22.66 -3.38
C LYS A 675 -34.65 -21.92 -4.39
N LEU A 676 -34.11 -20.87 -5.00
CA LEU A 676 -34.80 -20.07 -6.03
C LEU A 676 -34.55 -20.58 -7.46
N ASP A 677 -34.05 -21.82 -7.63
CA ASP A 677 -33.78 -22.48 -8.91
C ASP A 677 -34.84 -23.52 -9.31
N ARG A 678 -35.86 -23.73 -8.50
CA ARG A 678 -36.94 -24.64 -8.86
C ARG A 678 -37.97 -23.85 -9.69
N ASP A 679 -37.91 -24.00 -11.00
CA ASP A 679 -38.99 -23.68 -11.90
C ASP A 679 -40.06 -24.78 -11.79
#